data_05bd7baef3ea4e53cde0831c870f0f42
#
_entry.id   05bd7baef3ea4e53cde0831c870f0f42
#
_cell.length_a   1.000
_cell.length_b   1.000
_cell.length_c   1.000
_cell.angle_alpha   90.00
_cell.angle_beta   90.00
_cell.angle_gamma   90.00
#
_symmetry.space_group_name_H-M   'P 1'
#
loop_
_entity.id
_entity.type
_entity.pdbx_description
1 polymer ?
#
loop_
_entity_poly.entity_id
_entity_poly.type
_entity_poly.pdbx_seq_one_letter_code
_entity_poly.pdbx_strand_id
1 'polypeptide(L)'
;MIWVFKNAGAKIVQEIINHQNFLEINSLFQNLTNESTCLNELSLLETTGLGEASFGTRQEEARVYEDGGYWGHVRKLSRSPKPSSEAVEQVSREIQGSSQLCWEVYNPFDRMAFLAGFLTFERWLGMVEAGFNASLGVTGWKMGFDAGDLTVDPGETVKLEDVILMIGEDPWLLLEEFGDLIRRKHGIMPLKNPPVSWCSWYPFRLSVNEEHVLENARIGAERLKSLGLKNIQVDLGWEKDYLPSSYDENKQFPHGLKWLSEQLGKMGFNLGVWKAPFVISEHDPVAAQHPEWLLGDEKEKPAPYWTWFWKPYGKVYALDLTHPEAQNYLREKMASLAKKGVKYFKLDFMNGPCNPRLRNRYNRRIVAGGGVEAARLGCRIIAETLRSIDPECLVLNCNPYEPCGLGYFQLLYTCNDTGNTGYVTWQFMKENYRAVASHLWKNHRLGIIEPSCLCVGPPGTLEEARIRATVAFLSGGEISISDNLTTLPEERWQVLLSILPPAGFSAKPVDLFEPVTVEQLSYEEMSRSGREASAGNIEEEGGNIWVQRVDTEWDSWIIVSLFAWDPPKTREGREHLITRFNIPWSLLGLNPDRKYWVYEFWSSQFLGEAPSKSLRNSYTHPGDAGKLLWSATEETLQVTFFGPAVRVLAIREKRQHPWIVGTSFHLTSGGELRNVTWDETGKVLKGELQRPVGQLGFIVATGISTKRVEATVDNRPASVQHGANGSIIIPMVSTEHPLRWEIRLEEQ
;
A
#
# COMPACT_ATOMS: atom_id res chain seq x y z
N MET A 1 -10.61 35.72 9.96
CA MET A 1 -11.42 36.46 8.96
C MET A 1 -12.90 36.21 9.21
N ILE A 2 -13.76 37.16 8.90
CA ILE A 2 -15.20 37.01 9.01
C ILE A 2 -15.83 37.41 7.67
N TRP A 3 -16.47 36.43 7.02
CA TRP A 3 -17.17 36.62 5.77
C TRP A 3 -18.68 36.68 6.05
N VAL A 4 -19.36 37.74 5.61
CA VAL A 4 -20.83 37.89 5.79
C VAL A 4 -21.48 37.94 4.41
N PHE A 5 -22.22 36.91 4.11
CA PHE A 5 -22.97 36.76 2.86
C PHE A 5 -24.40 37.28 3.07
N LYS A 6 -24.58 38.61 2.98
CA LYS A 6 -25.84 39.28 3.29
C LYS A 6 -27.03 38.76 2.48
N ASN A 7 -26.83 38.46 1.20
CA ASN A 7 -27.88 37.96 0.32
C ASN A 7 -28.26 36.51 0.61
N ALA A 8 -27.36 35.72 1.19
CA ALA A 8 -27.60 34.35 1.57
C ALA A 8 -27.94 34.16 3.05
N GLY A 9 -27.98 35.27 3.84
CA GLY A 9 -28.23 35.19 5.27
C GLY A 9 -27.24 34.31 6.03
N ALA A 10 -26.01 34.25 5.58
CA ALA A 10 -24.98 33.37 6.12
C ALA A 10 -23.73 34.15 6.57
N LYS A 11 -23.06 33.59 7.57
CA LYS A 11 -21.76 34.09 8.02
C LYS A 11 -20.79 32.92 8.12
N ILE A 12 -19.62 33.09 7.54
CA ILE A 12 -18.49 32.17 7.72
C ILE A 12 -17.41 32.91 8.52
N VAL A 13 -16.95 32.28 9.59
CA VAL A 13 -15.83 32.75 10.39
C VAL A 13 -14.66 31.81 10.17
N GLN A 14 -13.55 32.35 9.70
CA GLN A 14 -12.31 31.59 9.53
C GLN A 14 -11.24 32.12 10.47
N GLU A 15 -10.69 31.23 11.29
CA GLU A 15 -9.51 31.47 12.07
C GLU A 15 -8.31 30.87 11.32
N ILE A 16 -7.36 31.72 10.97
CA ILE A 16 -6.13 31.31 10.31
C ILE A 16 -5.02 31.30 11.34
N ILE A 17 -4.48 30.12 11.61
CA ILE A 17 -3.38 29.92 12.54
C ILE A 17 -2.12 29.71 11.71
N ASN A 18 -1.17 30.61 11.86
CA ASN A 18 0.12 30.50 11.18
C ASN A 18 1.10 29.72 12.06
N HIS A 19 1.42 28.52 11.63
CA HIS A 19 2.50 27.73 12.17
C HIS A 19 3.77 27.99 11.35
N GLN A 20 4.91 27.55 11.84
CA GLN A 20 6.19 27.84 11.18
C GLN A 20 6.24 27.35 9.73
N ASN A 21 5.67 26.17 9.45
CA ASN A 21 5.75 25.46 8.16
C ASN A 21 4.42 25.33 7.44
N PHE A 22 3.30 25.74 8.05
CA PHE A 22 1.98 25.59 7.45
C PHE A 22 0.96 26.57 8.01
N LEU A 23 -0.13 26.74 7.28
CA LEU A 23 -1.32 27.47 7.73
C LEU A 23 -2.43 26.47 8.07
N GLU A 24 -2.98 26.54 9.26
CA GLU A 24 -4.21 25.82 9.65
C GLU A 24 -5.38 26.80 9.59
N ILE A 25 -6.50 26.38 8.98
CA ILE A 25 -7.69 27.18 8.81
C ILE A 25 -8.87 26.45 9.44
N ASN A 26 -9.39 26.99 10.52
CA ASN A 26 -10.55 26.51 11.22
C ASN A 26 -11.76 27.35 10.82
N SER A 27 -12.86 26.72 10.40
CA SER A 27 -14.00 27.41 9.84
C SER A 27 -15.29 27.09 10.62
N LEU A 28 -16.12 28.12 10.78
CA LEU A 28 -17.46 28.03 11.37
C LEU A 28 -18.46 28.63 10.39
N PHE A 29 -19.57 27.93 10.15
CA PHE A 29 -20.73 28.44 9.43
C PHE A 29 -21.79 28.85 10.43
N GLN A 30 -22.45 30.01 10.24
CA GLN A 30 -23.59 30.48 11.05
C GLN A 30 -24.72 30.87 10.13
N ASN A 31 -25.93 30.33 10.40
CA ASN A 31 -27.17 30.76 9.78
C ASN A 31 -27.65 32.05 10.42
N LEU A 32 -27.71 33.14 9.67
CA LEU A 32 -28.22 34.46 10.14
C LEU A 32 -29.67 34.74 9.75
N THR A 33 -30.32 33.80 9.09
CA THR A 33 -31.73 33.93 8.69
C THR A 33 -32.68 33.62 9.87
N ASN A 34 -33.96 33.93 9.69
CA ASN A 34 -35.01 33.55 10.63
C ASN A 34 -35.62 32.17 10.30
N GLU A 35 -35.10 31.48 9.29
CA GLU A 35 -35.59 30.19 8.82
C GLU A 35 -34.43 29.18 8.78
N SER A 36 -34.74 27.90 8.85
CA SER A 36 -33.73 26.85 8.68
C SER A 36 -33.18 26.86 7.25
N THR A 37 -31.87 26.77 7.12
CA THR A 37 -31.17 26.77 5.84
C THR A 37 -30.60 25.39 5.57
N CYS A 38 -30.73 24.90 4.34
CA CYS A 38 -30.10 23.66 3.88
C CYS A 38 -28.77 23.97 3.23
N LEU A 39 -27.70 23.30 3.69
CA LEU A 39 -26.36 23.38 3.12
C LEU A 39 -26.16 22.20 2.15
N ASN A 40 -25.89 22.49 0.89
CA ASN A 40 -25.67 21.48 -0.15
C ASN A 40 -24.19 21.32 -0.46
N GLU A 41 -23.51 22.45 -0.71
CA GLU A 41 -22.09 22.46 -1.04
C GLU A 41 -21.41 23.67 -0.37
N LEU A 42 -20.22 23.46 0.17
CA LEU A 42 -19.43 24.50 0.80
C LEU A 42 -18.01 24.52 0.26
N SER A 43 -17.60 25.68 -0.27
CA SER A 43 -16.21 25.98 -0.56
C SER A 43 -15.58 26.69 0.65
N LEU A 44 -14.51 26.11 1.18
CA LEU A 44 -13.72 26.72 2.25
C LEU A 44 -12.68 27.69 1.68
N LEU A 45 -12.07 27.29 0.56
CA LEU A 45 -11.08 28.05 -0.18
C LEU A 45 -11.38 27.87 -1.68
N GLU A 46 -11.29 28.95 -2.44
CA GLU A 46 -11.56 28.90 -3.87
C GLU A 46 -10.81 30.03 -4.61
N THR A 47 -10.27 29.71 -5.78
CA THR A 47 -9.75 30.67 -6.75
C THR A 47 -10.50 30.47 -8.06
N THR A 48 -11.05 31.53 -8.63
CA THR A 48 -11.94 31.43 -9.81
C THR A 48 -11.40 32.17 -11.04
N GLY A 49 -10.29 32.87 -10.92
CA GLY A 49 -9.72 33.68 -11.97
C GLY A 49 -8.44 33.11 -12.58
N LEU A 50 -8.28 33.31 -13.89
CA LEU A 50 -7.03 33.01 -14.58
C LEU A 50 -5.85 33.75 -13.94
N GLY A 51 -4.82 33.01 -13.53
CA GLY A 51 -3.61 33.57 -12.90
C GLY A 51 -3.75 33.92 -11.42
N GLU A 52 -4.87 33.62 -10.76
CA GLU A 52 -5.04 33.78 -9.32
C GLU A 52 -4.28 32.73 -8.51
N ALA A 53 -4.04 31.55 -9.12
CA ALA A 53 -3.15 30.53 -8.57
C ALA A 53 -2.03 30.23 -9.55
N SER A 54 -0.79 30.22 -9.07
CA SER A 54 0.38 29.86 -9.85
C SER A 54 1.28 28.96 -9.00
N PHE A 55 1.64 27.83 -9.59
CA PHE A 55 2.54 26.85 -8.96
C PHE A 55 3.92 26.91 -9.62
N GLY A 56 4.48 28.12 -9.74
CA GLY A 56 5.82 28.38 -10.25
C GLY A 56 5.93 28.51 -11.76
N THR A 57 7.16 28.41 -12.29
CA THR A 57 7.48 28.47 -13.71
C THR A 57 7.21 27.12 -14.37
N ARG A 58 6.97 27.10 -15.68
CA ARG A 58 6.70 25.88 -16.46
C ARG A 58 5.66 24.97 -15.79
N GLN A 59 4.51 25.54 -15.46
CA GLN A 59 3.43 24.81 -14.76
C GLN A 59 2.97 23.54 -15.50
N GLU A 60 3.13 23.49 -16.83
CA GLU A 60 2.84 22.30 -17.65
C GLU A 60 3.68 21.06 -17.29
N GLU A 61 4.85 21.29 -16.66
CA GLU A 61 5.73 20.21 -16.17
C GLU A 61 5.46 19.81 -14.72
N ALA A 62 4.63 20.57 -14.01
CA ALA A 62 4.29 20.27 -12.64
C ALA A 62 3.62 18.88 -12.51
N ARG A 63 3.81 18.25 -11.37
CA ARG A 63 3.23 16.98 -11.00
C ARG A 63 2.14 17.19 -9.98
N VAL A 64 1.05 16.46 -10.11
CA VAL A 64 -0.09 16.52 -9.19
C VAL A 64 -0.30 15.17 -8.55
N TYR A 65 -0.30 15.15 -7.23
CA TYR A 65 -0.74 14.02 -6.42
C TYR A 65 -2.23 14.14 -6.14
N GLU A 66 -2.95 13.07 -6.40
CA GLU A 66 -4.39 12.93 -6.12
C GLU A 66 -4.63 11.63 -5.37
N ASP A 67 -5.54 11.68 -4.38
CA ASP A 67 -5.88 10.57 -3.50
C ASP A 67 -7.39 10.37 -3.43
N GLY A 68 -7.86 9.22 -3.85
CA GLY A 68 -9.28 8.82 -3.83
C GLY A 68 -9.54 7.53 -3.05
N GLY A 69 -8.80 7.28 -1.99
CA GLY A 69 -8.95 6.09 -1.14
C GLY A 69 -8.20 4.88 -1.70
N TYR A 70 -8.87 3.97 -2.42
CA TYR A 70 -8.20 2.79 -3.02
C TYR A 70 -7.34 3.11 -4.24
N TRP A 71 -7.42 4.29 -4.78
CA TRP A 71 -6.57 4.76 -5.86
C TRP A 71 -5.83 6.02 -5.44
N GLY A 72 -4.62 6.14 -5.89
CA GLY A 72 -3.79 7.31 -5.72
C GLY A 72 -2.76 7.32 -6.83
N HIS A 73 -2.40 8.50 -7.31
CA HIS A 73 -1.40 8.63 -8.36
C HIS A 73 -0.77 10.02 -8.39
N VAL A 74 0.40 10.08 -8.99
CA VAL A 74 1.04 11.32 -9.39
C VAL A 74 1.07 11.38 -10.90
N ARG A 75 0.57 12.48 -11.47
CA ARG A 75 0.55 12.69 -12.91
C ARG A 75 1.08 14.06 -13.28
N LYS A 76 1.52 14.21 -14.54
CA LYS A 76 1.84 15.50 -15.10
C LYS A 76 0.57 16.35 -15.16
N LEU A 77 0.64 17.60 -14.75
CA LEU A 77 -0.51 18.52 -14.77
C LEU A 77 -1.06 18.73 -16.19
N SER A 78 -0.19 18.70 -17.21
CA SER A 78 -0.55 18.84 -18.61
C SER A 78 -1.20 17.62 -19.26
N ARG A 79 -1.23 16.45 -18.61
CA ARG A 79 -1.85 15.24 -19.15
C ARG A 79 -3.28 15.09 -18.68
N SER A 80 -4.23 15.27 -19.60
CA SER A 80 -5.64 14.99 -19.37
C SER A 80 -5.89 13.48 -19.22
N PRO A 81 -6.73 13.01 -18.31
CA PRO A 81 -7.34 11.70 -18.45
C PRO A 81 -8.06 11.66 -19.81
N LYS A 82 -7.86 10.58 -20.59
CA LYS A 82 -8.58 10.40 -21.86
C LYS A 82 -10.08 10.45 -21.57
N PRO A 83 -10.85 11.34 -22.21
CA PRO A 83 -12.29 11.34 -22.01
C PRO A 83 -12.83 10.00 -22.49
N SER A 84 -13.58 9.31 -21.65
CA SER A 84 -14.43 8.22 -22.07
C SER A 84 -15.57 8.83 -22.87
N SER A 85 -15.62 8.51 -24.17
CA SER A 85 -16.67 8.82 -25.16
C SER A 85 -16.69 10.19 -25.83
N GLU A 86 -16.71 10.10 -27.13
CA GLU A 86 -17.16 10.91 -28.23
C GLU A 86 -18.16 12.06 -27.94
N ALA A 87 -17.79 13.07 -27.23
CA ALA A 87 -18.48 14.36 -27.32
C ALA A 87 -17.60 15.41 -26.65
N VAL A 88 -16.81 16.10 -27.42
CA VAL A 88 -16.58 17.54 -27.39
C VAL A 88 -15.36 17.87 -28.26
N GLU A 89 -15.59 18.09 -29.51
CA GLU A 89 -14.80 19.03 -30.31
C GLU A 89 -15.15 20.44 -29.84
N GLN A 90 -14.08 21.22 -29.57
CA GLN A 90 -14.11 22.66 -29.34
C GLN A 90 -14.53 23.10 -27.93
N VAL A 91 -13.58 23.10 -27.03
CA VAL A 91 -13.23 24.19 -26.07
C VAL A 91 -11.94 23.77 -25.39
N SER A 92 -11.06 24.70 -25.08
CA SER A 92 -9.82 24.51 -24.32
C SER A 92 -9.95 23.38 -23.27
N ARG A 93 -9.20 22.29 -23.45
CA ARG A 93 -9.29 21.12 -22.56
C ARG A 93 -8.86 21.51 -21.17
N GLU A 94 -9.80 21.80 -20.32
CA GLU A 94 -9.55 21.91 -18.88
C GLU A 94 -9.39 20.50 -18.31
N ILE A 95 -8.31 20.30 -17.59
CA ILE A 95 -8.05 19.08 -16.84
C ILE A 95 -8.69 19.30 -15.48
N GLN A 96 -9.64 18.43 -15.10
CA GLN A 96 -10.19 18.43 -13.75
C GLN A 96 -9.61 17.25 -12.98
N GLY A 97 -9.12 17.52 -11.77
CA GLY A 97 -8.69 16.55 -10.81
C GLY A 97 -9.48 16.69 -9.52
N SER A 98 -9.72 15.57 -8.83
CA SER A 98 -10.34 15.59 -7.51
C SER A 98 -9.58 14.69 -6.54
N SER A 99 -9.45 15.14 -5.31
CA SER A 99 -8.78 14.41 -4.23
C SER A 99 -9.54 14.53 -2.93
N GLN A 100 -9.51 13.48 -2.10
CA GLN A 100 -10.33 13.40 -0.88
C GLN A 100 -9.59 13.82 0.39
N LEU A 101 -8.37 13.34 0.59
CA LEU A 101 -7.59 13.67 1.79
C LEU A 101 -6.80 14.95 1.61
N CYS A 102 -6.02 14.98 0.55
CA CYS A 102 -5.17 16.11 0.16
C CYS A 102 -4.95 16.12 -1.33
N TRP A 103 -4.59 17.28 -1.82
CA TRP A 103 -4.12 17.51 -3.17
C TRP A 103 -2.76 18.20 -3.07
N GLU A 104 -1.78 17.69 -3.82
CA GLU A 104 -0.45 18.28 -3.80
C GLU A 104 0.04 18.53 -5.22
N VAL A 105 0.64 19.69 -5.44
CA VAL A 105 1.32 20.01 -6.69
C VAL A 105 2.80 20.24 -6.42
N TYR A 106 3.65 19.60 -7.22
CA TYR A 106 5.09 19.78 -7.20
C TYR A 106 5.61 20.29 -8.54
N ASN A 107 6.36 21.39 -8.49
CA ASN A 107 7.05 21.91 -9.66
C ASN A 107 8.54 21.55 -9.57
N PRO A 108 9.05 20.65 -10.43
CA PRO A 108 10.44 20.20 -10.36
C PRO A 108 11.45 21.28 -10.77
N PHE A 109 11.03 22.29 -11.57
CA PHE A 109 11.92 23.36 -12.00
C PHE A 109 12.20 24.36 -10.87
N ASP A 110 11.19 24.71 -10.12
CA ASP A 110 11.31 25.64 -8.99
C ASP A 110 11.60 24.92 -7.67
N ARG A 111 11.57 23.58 -7.67
CA ARG A 111 11.68 22.73 -6.48
C ARG A 111 10.69 23.16 -5.39
N MET A 112 9.46 23.38 -5.78
CA MET A 112 8.40 23.87 -4.92
C MET A 112 7.23 22.89 -4.91
N ALA A 113 6.88 22.43 -3.72
CA ALA A 113 5.69 21.64 -3.46
C ALA A 113 4.67 22.49 -2.68
N PHE A 114 3.41 22.39 -3.04
CA PHE A 114 2.28 22.95 -2.33
C PHE A 114 1.24 21.86 -2.07
N LEU A 115 0.88 21.68 -0.80
CA LEU A 115 -0.11 20.72 -0.38
C LEU A 115 -1.30 21.44 0.28
N ALA A 116 -2.51 21.09 -0.14
CA ALA A 116 -3.78 21.45 0.49
C ALA A 116 -4.48 20.20 0.97
N GLY A 117 -4.82 20.12 2.25
CA GLY A 117 -5.39 18.93 2.85
C GLY A 117 -6.40 19.19 3.96
N PHE A 118 -7.17 18.17 4.30
CA PHE A 118 -8.11 18.20 5.41
C PHE A 118 -7.46 17.58 6.66
N LEU A 119 -7.56 18.27 7.79
CA LEU A 119 -7.04 17.77 9.08
C LEU A 119 -8.11 17.04 9.89
N THR A 120 -9.38 17.38 9.68
CA THR A 120 -10.50 16.71 10.35
C THR A 120 -11.47 16.11 9.33
N PHE A 121 -12.19 15.10 9.76
CA PHE A 121 -13.17 14.35 8.99
C PHE A 121 -14.34 13.99 9.92
N GLU A 122 -14.84 15.00 10.64
CA GLU A 122 -15.87 14.74 11.65
C GLU A 122 -17.23 14.47 11.01
N ARG A 123 -17.56 15.23 9.96
CA ARG A 123 -18.85 15.16 9.27
C ARG A 123 -18.71 14.83 7.79
N TRP A 124 -17.73 15.44 7.11
CA TRP A 124 -17.68 15.43 5.66
C TRP A 124 -16.42 14.76 5.12
N LEU A 125 -16.55 14.25 3.91
CA LEU A 125 -15.42 13.87 3.09
C LEU A 125 -14.97 15.11 2.33
N GLY A 126 -13.74 15.50 2.54
CA GLY A 126 -13.16 16.64 1.85
C GLY A 126 -13.00 16.38 0.36
N MET A 127 -13.01 17.44 -0.42
CA MET A 127 -12.74 17.40 -1.85
C MET A 127 -11.90 18.60 -2.23
N VAL A 128 -10.81 18.35 -2.94
CA VAL A 128 -9.99 19.37 -3.58
C VAL A 128 -10.09 19.18 -5.09
N GLU A 129 -10.50 20.20 -5.79
CA GLU A 129 -10.65 20.22 -7.24
C GLU A 129 -9.72 21.26 -7.85
N ALA A 130 -9.07 20.92 -8.96
CA ALA A 130 -8.22 21.83 -9.71
C ALA A 130 -8.50 21.75 -11.20
N GLY A 131 -8.66 22.90 -11.84
CA GLY A 131 -8.71 23.05 -13.29
C GLY A 131 -7.34 23.47 -13.82
N PHE A 132 -6.93 22.92 -14.94
CA PHE A 132 -5.67 23.26 -15.60
C PHE A 132 -5.81 23.32 -17.11
N ASN A 133 -5.23 24.36 -17.69
CA ASN A 133 -5.09 24.54 -19.13
C ASN A 133 -3.61 24.62 -19.50
N ALA A 134 -3.18 23.83 -20.48
CA ALA A 134 -1.78 23.74 -20.90
C ALA A 134 -1.15 25.09 -21.32
N SER A 135 -1.96 26.03 -21.81
CA SER A 135 -1.50 27.34 -22.26
C SER A 135 -1.65 28.45 -21.20
N LEU A 136 -2.55 28.24 -20.22
CA LEU A 136 -2.93 29.29 -19.24
C LEU A 136 -2.49 28.95 -17.81
N GLY A 137 -2.07 27.70 -17.57
CA GLY A 137 -1.77 27.22 -16.23
C GLY A 137 -3.03 26.83 -15.46
N VAL A 138 -3.03 27.02 -14.14
CA VAL A 138 -4.18 26.75 -13.26
C VAL A 138 -5.30 27.73 -13.57
N THR A 139 -6.48 27.18 -13.91
CA THR A 139 -7.66 27.98 -14.29
C THR A 139 -8.66 28.13 -13.13
N GLY A 140 -8.51 27.32 -12.11
CA GLY A 140 -9.29 27.38 -10.89
C GLY A 140 -8.81 26.34 -9.90
N TRP A 141 -9.00 26.59 -8.64
CA TRP A 141 -8.71 25.67 -7.55
C TRP A 141 -9.74 25.86 -6.45
N LYS A 142 -10.26 24.74 -5.93
CA LYS A 142 -11.32 24.76 -4.95
C LYS A 142 -11.09 23.68 -3.91
N MET A 143 -11.30 24.01 -2.65
CA MET A 143 -11.29 23.09 -1.51
C MET A 143 -12.58 23.22 -0.73
N GLY A 144 -13.31 22.13 -0.58
CA GLY A 144 -14.62 22.13 0.07
C GLY A 144 -15.17 20.73 0.27
N PHE A 145 -16.47 20.63 0.41
CA PHE A 145 -17.18 19.35 0.58
C PHE A 145 -18.66 19.46 0.20
N ASP A 146 -19.26 18.33 -0.13
CA ASP A 146 -20.71 18.16 -0.19
C ASP A 146 -21.25 18.14 1.25
N ALA A 147 -22.14 19.09 1.58
CA ALA A 147 -22.67 19.21 2.93
C ALA A 147 -23.81 18.21 3.23
N GLY A 148 -24.23 17.39 2.25
CA GLY A 148 -25.17 16.29 2.43
C GLY A 148 -26.57 16.76 2.84
N ASP A 149 -27.02 17.92 2.34
CA ASP A 149 -28.31 18.55 2.69
C ASP A 149 -28.46 18.83 4.19
N LEU A 150 -27.37 19.18 4.89
CA LEU A 150 -27.42 19.51 6.30
C LEU A 150 -28.33 20.72 6.56
N THR A 151 -29.33 20.52 7.36
CA THR A 151 -30.22 21.61 7.84
C THR A 151 -29.60 22.30 9.04
N VAL A 152 -29.45 23.63 8.96
CA VAL A 152 -28.92 24.49 10.02
C VAL A 152 -30.01 25.46 10.45
N ASP A 153 -30.40 25.43 11.73
CA ASP A 153 -31.49 26.23 12.27
C ASP A 153 -31.10 27.72 12.39
N PRO A 154 -32.10 28.63 12.55
CA PRO A 154 -31.83 30.06 12.76
C PRO A 154 -30.89 30.32 13.92
N GLY A 155 -29.82 31.08 13.65
CA GLY A 155 -28.79 31.42 14.63
C GLY A 155 -27.80 30.28 14.98
N GLU A 156 -28.02 29.08 14.49
CA GLU A 156 -27.14 27.96 14.75
C GLU A 156 -25.79 28.15 14.10
N THR A 157 -24.74 27.69 14.82
CA THR A 157 -23.37 27.67 14.32
C THR A 157 -22.88 26.24 14.17
N VAL A 158 -22.35 25.91 13.00
CA VAL A 158 -21.80 24.59 12.67
C VAL A 158 -20.29 24.71 12.49
N LYS A 159 -19.53 23.86 13.18
CA LYS A 159 -18.10 23.72 12.93
C LYS A 159 -17.90 22.96 11.62
N LEU A 160 -17.07 23.51 10.74
CA LEU A 160 -16.66 22.89 9.48
C LEU A 160 -15.35 22.12 9.69
N GLU A 161 -14.90 21.40 8.66
CA GLU A 161 -13.64 20.68 8.72
C GLU A 161 -12.44 21.66 8.78
N ASP A 162 -11.45 21.31 9.58
CA ASP A 162 -10.21 22.02 9.67
C ASP A 162 -9.34 21.65 8.45
N VAL A 163 -8.76 22.65 7.78
CA VAL A 163 -7.94 22.46 6.59
C VAL A 163 -6.55 23.03 6.78
N ILE A 164 -5.62 22.56 5.96
CA ILE A 164 -4.21 22.93 6.04
C ILE A 164 -3.67 23.27 4.65
N LEU A 165 -2.79 24.27 4.60
CA LEU A 165 -1.98 24.61 3.45
C LEU A 165 -0.50 24.53 3.84
N MET A 166 0.28 23.77 3.07
CA MET A 166 1.71 23.54 3.32
C MET A 166 2.52 23.89 2.08
N ILE A 167 3.75 24.36 2.28
CA ILE A 167 4.72 24.62 1.22
C ILE A 167 6.08 24.03 1.62
N GLY A 168 6.77 23.39 0.68
CA GLY A 168 8.08 22.81 0.90
C GLY A 168 8.86 22.56 -0.39
N GLU A 169 10.03 21.96 -0.28
CA GLU A 169 10.88 21.64 -1.42
C GLU A 169 10.80 20.14 -1.80
N ASP A 170 10.52 19.26 -0.86
CA ASP A 170 10.39 17.81 -1.07
C ASP A 170 8.90 17.43 -0.92
N PRO A 171 8.23 17.04 -2.02
CA PRO A 171 6.80 16.70 -2.00
C PRO A 171 6.52 15.45 -1.14
N TRP A 172 7.43 14.49 -1.12
CA TRP A 172 7.24 13.30 -0.29
C TRP A 172 7.29 13.61 1.20
N LEU A 173 8.21 14.48 1.62
CA LEU A 173 8.27 14.92 3.03
C LEU A 173 7.02 15.71 3.41
N LEU A 174 6.45 16.50 2.51
CA LEU A 174 5.19 17.21 2.76
C LEU A 174 4.04 16.24 3.04
N LEU A 175 3.89 15.18 2.25
CA LEU A 175 2.91 14.13 2.49
C LEU A 175 3.14 13.43 3.84
N GLU A 176 4.39 13.15 4.19
CA GLU A 176 4.73 12.54 5.48
C GLU A 176 4.39 13.46 6.67
N GLU A 177 4.74 14.75 6.59
CA GLU A 177 4.40 15.76 7.60
C GLU A 177 2.87 15.94 7.72
N PHE A 178 2.16 15.97 6.61
CA PHE A 178 0.70 16.00 6.58
C PHE A 178 0.10 14.78 7.31
N GLY A 179 0.59 13.58 7.01
CA GLY A 179 0.16 12.36 7.71
C GLY A 179 0.43 12.40 9.21
N ASP A 180 1.57 12.96 9.63
CA ASP A 180 1.89 13.15 11.04
C ASP A 180 0.98 14.18 11.74
N LEU A 181 0.52 15.19 11.01
CA LEU A 181 -0.48 16.15 11.51
C LEU A 181 -1.83 15.46 11.72
N ILE A 182 -2.32 14.68 10.75
CA ILE A 182 -3.54 13.86 10.90
C ILE A 182 -3.39 12.91 12.08
N ARG A 183 -2.25 12.20 12.19
CA ARG A 183 -1.97 11.28 13.30
C ARG A 183 -2.16 11.93 14.66
N ARG A 184 -1.58 13.12 14.84
CA ARG A 184 -1.71 13.88 16.10
C ARG A 184 -3.13 14.37 16.32
N LYS A 185 -3.80 14.88 15.29
CA LYS A 185 -5.16 15.43 15.38
C LYS A 185 -6.18 14.37 15.79
N HIS A 186 -6.05 13.15 15.26
CA HIS A 186 -6.96 12.02 15.53
C HIS A 186 -6.47 11.07 16.63
N GLY A 187 -5.35 11.34 17.26
CA GLY A 187 -4.80 10.48 18.33
C GLY A 187 -4.46 9.06 17.85
N ILE A 188 -4.04 8.91 16.60
CA ILE A 188 -3.73 7.60 16.01
C ILE A 188 -2.46 7.04 16.65
N MET A 189 -2.59 5.83 17.20
CA MET A 189 -1.49 5.07 17.80
C MET A 189 -1.20 3.84 16.92
N PRO A 190 -0.26 3.93 15.96
CA PRO A 190 0.03 2.81 15.08
C PRO A 190 0.67 1.65 15.83
N LEU A 191 0.43 0.44 15.34
CA LEU A 191 1.08 -0.76 15.87
C LEU A 191 2.60 -0.65 15.66
N LYS A 192 3.36 -1.15 16.62
CA LYS A 192 4.83 -1.16 16.53
C LYS A 192 5.33 -2.06 15.39
N ASN A 193 4.70 -3.23 15.25
CA ASN A 193 5.05 -4.21 14.23
C ASN A 193 3.81 -4.51 13.38
N PRO A 194 3.95 -4.55 12.04
CA PRO A 194 2.86 -4.96 11.17
C PRO A 194 2.53 -6.43 11.41
N PRO A 195 1.24 -6.81 11.41
CA PRO A 195 0.84 -8.20 11.53
C PRO A 195 1.19 -9.01 10.28
N VAL A 196 1.29 -10.34 10.47
CA VAL A 196 1.29 -11.30 9.38
C VAL A 196 0.06 -12.16 9.55
N SER A 197 -0.76 -12.23 8.50
CA SER A 197 -2.04 -12.93 8.49
C SER A 197 -2.11 -13.93 7.34
N TRP A 198 -2.98 -14.95 7.48
CA TRP A 198 -3.41 -15.79 6.38
C TRP A 198 -4.90 -15.53 6.14
N CYS A 199 -5.29 -15.44 4.86
CA CYS A 199 -6.65 -15.12 4.43
C CYS A 199 -7.19 -16.23 3.50
N SER A 200 -8.40 -16.70 3.74
CA SER A 200 -9.00 -17.80 2.97
C SER A 200 -9.61 -17.37 1.63
N TRP A 201 -9.66 -16.09 1.29
CA TRP A 201 -10.44 -15.60 0.16
C TRP A 201 -10.00 -16.19 -1.18
N TYR A 202 -8.75 -15.97 -1.57
CA TYR A 202 -8.31 -16.36 -2.91
C TYR A 202 -8.21 -17.86 -3.13
N PRO A 203 -7.75 -18.67 -2.17
CA PRO A 203 -7.70 -20.12 -2.40
C PRO A 203 -9.06 -20.82 -2.35
N PHE A 204 -10.02 -20.30 -1.56
CA PHE A 204 -11.24 -21.06 -1.29
C PHE A 204 -12.55 -20.32 -1.60
N ARG A 205 -12.56 -19.00 -1.54
CA ARG A 205 -13.77 -18.18 -1.70
C ARG A 205 -14.94 -18.73 -0.86
N LEU A 206 -16.14 -18.80 -1.42
CA LEU A 206 -17.34 -19.30 -0.74
C LEU A 206 -17.28 -20.80 -0.40
N SER A 207 -16.27 -21.56 -0.86
CA SER A 207 -16.11 -22.97 -0.52
C SER A 207 -15.27 -23.21 0.74
N VAL A 208 -14.80 -22.15 1.41
CA VAL A 208 -14.04 -22.28 2.66
C VAL A 208 -14.82 -23.07 3.72
N ASN A 209 -14.11 -23.93 4.44
CA ASN A 209 -14.66 -24.75 5.52
C ASN A 209 -13.64 -24.90 6.67
N GLU A 210 -14.07 -25.50 7.80
CA GLU A 210 -13.21 -25.70 8.97
C GLU A 210 -11.94 -26.50 8.66
N GLU A 211 -12.02 -27.51 7.81
CA GLU A 211 -10.87 -28.37 7.45
C GLU A 211 -9.83 -27.57 6.67
N HIS A 212 -10.25 -26.82 5.64
CA HIS A 212 -9.37 -25.92 4.89
C HIS A 212 -8.61 -24.95 5.82
N VAL A 213 -9.32 -24.35 6.78
CA VAL A 213 -8.71 -23.43 7.73
C VAL A 213 -7.69 -24.11 8.62
N LEU A 214 -8.04 -25.27 9.19
CA LEU A 214 -7.18 -26.00 10.11
C LEU A 214 -5.95 -26.61 9.42
N GLU A 215 -6.10 -27.11 8.19
CA GLU A 215 -4.96 -27.64 7.42
C GLU A 215 -3.95 -26.54 7.10
N ASN A 216 -4.43 -25.38 6.60
CA ASN A 216 -3.56 -24.24 6.34
C ASN A 216 -2.92 -23.68 7.63
N ALA A 217 -3.66 -23.68 8.74
CA ALA A 217 -3.12 -23.27 10.05
C ALA A 217 -2.02 -24.23 10.53
N ARG A 218 -2.13 -25.55 10.33
CA ARG A 218 -1.07 -26.52 10.70
C ARG A 218 0.21 -26.27 9.93
N ILE A 219 0.12 -26.10 8.60
CA ILE A 219 1.27 -25.74 7.76
C ILE A 219 1.86 -24.37 8.17
N GLY A 220 0.98 -23.41 8.44
CA GLY A 220 1.37 -22.10 8.97
C GLY A 220 2.11 -22.18 10.32
N ALA A 221 1.68 -23.09 11.21
CA ALA A 221 2.34 -23.31 12.50
C ALA A 221 3.75 -23.90 12.35
N GLU A 222 3.91 -24.78 11.37
CA GLU A 222 5.19 -25.40 11.07
C GLU A 222 6.18 -24.44 10.39
N ARG A 223 5.73 -23.69 9.38
CA ARG A 223 6.62 -22.95 8.47
C ARG A 223 6.65 -21.44 8.70
N LEU A 224 5.60 -20.81 9.22
CA LEU A 224 5.43 -19.36 9.24
C LEU A 224 5.27 -18.74 10.63
N LYS A 225 4.92 -19.51 11.64
CA LYS A 225 4.70 -18.98 13.00
C LYS A 225 5.94 -18.28 13.57
N SER A 226 7.12 -18.85 13.39
CA SER A 226 8.40 -18.24 13.82
C SER A 226 8.76 -16.98 13.03
N LEU A 227 8.10 -16.75 11.89
CA LEU A 227 8.24 -15.59 11.01
C LEU A 227 7.15 -14.53 11.22
N GLY A 228 6.31 -14.70 12.24
CA GLY A 228 5.34 -13.70 12.64
C GLY A 228 3.90 -13.99 12.23
N LEU A 229 3.59 -15.10 11.54
CA LEU A 229 2.17 -15.45 11.28
C LEU A 229 1.41 -15.54 12.60
N LYS A 230 0.39 -14.72 12.74
CA LYS A 230 -0.37 -14.59 13.99
C LYS A 230 -1.87 -14.76 13.79
N ASN A 231 -2.42 -14.27 12.70
CA ASN A 231 -3.85 -14.28 12.45
C ASN A 231 -4.21 -15.26 11.32
N ILE A 232 -5.23 -16.07 11.55
CA ILE A 232 -5.84 -16.94 10.55
C ILE A 232 -7.24 -16.40 10.29
N GLN A 233 -7.40 -15.70 9.16
CA GLN A 233 -8.62 -15.02 8.80
C GLN A 233 -9.47 -15.86 7.87
N VAL A 234 -10.69 -16.14 8.29
CA VAL A 234 -11.74 -16.72 7.45
C VAL A 234 -12.48 -15.58 6.75
N ASP A 235 -12.35 -15.51 5.45
CA ASP A 235 -13.02 -14.51 4.62
C ASP A 235 -14.49 -14.92 4.36
N LEU A 236 -15.22 -14.13 3.56
CA LEU A 236 -16.61 -14.39 3.18
C LEU A 236 -16.82 -15.87 2.78
N GLY A 237 -17.84 -16.52 3.35
CA GLY A 237 -18.19 -17.93 3.07
C GLY A 237 -18.49 -18.76 4.32
N TRP A 238 -18.25 -18.22 5.52
CA TRP A 238 -18.61 -18.88 6.79
C TRP A 238 -20.03 -18.57 7.25
N GLU A 239 -20.63 -17.50 6.74
CA GLU A 239 -21.93 -16.97 7.16
C GLU A 239 -23.08 -17.89 6.72
N LYS A 240 -24.09 -18.02 7.59
CA LYS A 240 -25.31 -18.75 7.30
C LYS A 240 -25.96 -18.24 6.02
N ASP A 241 -26.32 -19.18 5.16
CA ASP A 241 -26.90 -18.93 3.83
C ASP A 241 -26.05 -18.02 2.93
N TYR A 242 -24.76 -17.83 3.26
CA TYR A 242 -23.80 -16.90 2.61
C TYR A 242 -24.24 -15.44 2.66
N LEU A 243 -25.11 -15.08 3.61
CA LEU A 243 -25.59 -13.70 3.77
C LEU A 243 -24.49 -12.82 4.36
N PRO A 244 -24.09 -11.72 3.68
CA PRO A 244 -23.05 -10.81 4.21
C PRO A 244 -23.46 -10.16 5.54
N SER A 245 -24.75 -10.11 5.85
CA SER A 245 -25.33 -9.60 7.10
C SER A 245 -25.49 -10.65 8.19
N SER A 246 -25.33 -11.96 7.90
CA SER A 246 -25.46 -13.01 8.92
C SER A 246 -24.25 -13.06 9.84
N TYR A 247 -24.47 -13.29 11.12
CA TYR A 247 -23.46 -13.49 12.17
C TYR A 247 -23.48 -14.92 12.74
N ASP A 248 -24.25 -15.79 12.09
CA ASP A 248 -24.34 -17.22 12.40
C ASP A 248 -23.54 -18.00 11.37
N GLU A 249 -23.03 -19.15 11.78
CA GLU A 249 -22.21 -20.02 10.95
C GLU A 249 -23.08 -20.90 10.04
N ASN A 250 -22.57 -21.23 8.87
CA ASN A 250 -23.19 -22.17 7.95
C ASN A 250 -22.72 -23.62 8.21
N LYS A 251 -23.25 -24.58 7.41
CA LYS A 251 -22.92 -26.00 7.51
C LYS A 251 -21.46 -26.34 7.23
N GLN A 252 -20.66 -25.46 6.65
CA GLN A 252 -19.23 -25.66 6.40
C GLN A 252 -18.41 -25.42 7.68
N PHE A 253 -19.03 -24.82 8.70
CA PHE A 253 -18.47 -24.58 10.04
C PHE A 253 -19.34 -25.23 11.11
N PRO A 254 -19.47 -26.58 11.12
CA PRO A 254 -20.43 -27.30 11.98
C PRO A 254 -20.13 -27.17 13.48
N HIS A 255 -18.87 -26.96 13.87
CA HIS A 255 -18.49 -26.75 15.29
C HIS A 255 -18.56 -25.28 15.70
N GLY A 256 -18.67 -24.35 14.73
CA GLY A 256 -18.78 -22.92 14.92
C GLY A 256 -17.45 -22.21 15.20
N LEU A 257 -17.50 -20.87 15.10
CA LEU A 257 -16.31 -20.02 15.23
C LEU A 257 -15.66 -20.09 16.61
N LYS A 258 -16.43 -20.31 17.69
CA LYS A 258 -15.87 -20.44 19.04
C LYS A 258 -14.94 -21.67 19.12
N TRP A 259 -15.39 -22.82 18.66
CA TRP A 259 -14.57 -24.01 18.62
C TRP A 259 -13.34 -23.82 17.72
N LEU A 260 -13.53 -23.21 16.54
CA LEU A 260 -12.43 -22.93 15.61
C LEU A 260 -11.38 -22.02 16.26
N SER A 261 -11.81 -20.95 16.96
CA SER A 261 -10.93 -20.09 17.72
C SER A 261 -10.12 -20.84 18.77
N GLU A 262 -10.73 -21.78 19.51
CA GLU A 262 -10.06 -22.60 20.49
C GLU A 262 -9.03 -23.55 19.83
N GLN A 263 -9.32 -24.13 18.65
CA GLN A 263 -8.34 -24.96 17.93
C GLN A 263 -7.15 -24.13 17.43
N LEU A 264 -7.41 -22.98 16.82
CA LEU A 264 -6.37 -22.05 16.37
C LEU A 264 -5.52 -21.52 17.55
N GLY A 265 -6.16 -21.25 18.69
CA GLY A 265 -5.48 -20.85 19.93
C GLY A 265 -4.49 -21.89 20.44
N LYS A 266 -4.81 -23.20 20.34
CA LYS A 266 -3.88 -24.31 20.66
C LYS A 266 -2.62 -24.30 19.78
N MET A 267 -2.73 -23.83 18.55
CA MET A 267 -1.61 -23.65 17.61
C MET A 267 -0.88 -22.32 17.80
N GLY A 268 -1.44 -21.41 18.63
CA GLY A 268 -0.89 -20.09 18.95
C GLY A 268 -1.34 -18.99 18.00
N PHE A 269 -2.42 -19.20 17.28
CA PHE A 269 -3.00 -18.24 16.33
C PHE A 269 -4.27 -17.59 16.88
N ASN A 270 -4.55 -16.39 16.38
CA ASN A 270 -5.82 -15.70 16.54
C ASN A 270 -6.75 -16.07 15.38
N LEU A 271 -8.03 -16.25 15.68
CA LEU A 271 -9.06 -16.30 14.66
C LEU A 271 -9.37 -14.90 14.16
N GLY A 272 -9.37 -14.73 12.84
CA GLY A 272 -9.89 -13.56 12.15
C GLY A 272 -11.14 -13.90 11.33
N VAL A 273 -12.01 -12.90 11.11
CA VAL A 273 -13.16 -13.03 10.21
C VAL A 273 -13.32 -11.81 9.30
N TRP A 274 -13.83 -12.05 8.10
CA TRP A 274 -14.39 -11.01 7.24
C TRP A 274 -15.82 -10.69 7.67
N LYS A 275 -16.23 -9.41 7.55
CA LYS A 275 -17.60 -8.99 7.81
C LYS A 275 -17.96 -7.70 7.08
N ALA A 276 -19.21 -7.60 6.64
CA ALA A 276 -19.82 -6.38 6.13
C ALA A 276 -20.82 -5.82 7.17
N PRO A 277 -20.35 -5.12 8.23
CA PRO A 277 -21.17 -4.84 9.40
C PRO A 277 -22.27 -3.80 9.16
N PHE A 278 -22.17 -2.99 8.12
CA PHE A 278 -23.17 -1.98 7.76
C PHE A 278 -24.17 -2.47 6.70
N VAL A 279 -24.00 -3.70 6.19
CA VAL A 279 -24.81 -4.27 5.12
C VAL A 279 -25.92 -5.15 5.67
N ILE A 280 -27.14 -5.01 5.15
CA ILE A 280 -28.28 -5.90 5.37
C ILE A 280 -28.74 -6.42 4.00
N SER A 281 -28.71 -7.74 3.80
CA SER A 281 -29.21 -8.37 2.58
C SER A 281 -30.74 -8.35 2.53
N GLU A 282 -31.33 -8.23 1.35
CA GLU A 282 -32.79 -8.36 1.18
C GLU A 282 -33.33 -9.74 1.60
N HIS A 283 -32.46 -10.75 1.64
CA HIS A 283 -32.80 -12.11 2.09
C HIS A 283 -32.64 -12.29 3.61
N ASP A 284 -32.11 -11.29 4.31
CA ASP A 284 -32.01 -11.33 5.77
C ASP A 284 -33.35 -10.92 6.38
N PRO A 285 -33.91 -11.70 7.32
CA PRO A 285 -35.14 -11.34 7.99
C PRO A 285 -35.16 -9.93 8.59
N VAL A 286 -34.00 -9.41 9.01
CA VAL A 286 -33.84 -8.05 9.55
C VAL A 286 -34.32 -6.97 8.56
N ALA A 287 -34.07 -7.15 7.26
CA ALA A 287 -34.51 -6.19 6.25
C ALA A 287 -36.04 -6.01 6.21
N ALA A 288 -36.77 -7.11 6.40
CA ALA A 288 -38.25 -7.10 6.40
C ALA A 288 -38.85 -6.75 7.77
N GLN A 289 -38.20 -7.13 8.87
CA GLN A 289 -38.67 -6.91 10.23
C GLN A 289 -38.39 -5.48 10.70
N HIS A 290 -37.29 -4.89 10.25
CA HIS A 290 -36.81 -3.58 10.68
C HIS A 290 -36.43 -2.68 9.48
N PRO A 291 -37.38 -2.39 8.58
CA PRO A 291 -37.12 -1.51 7.46
C PRO A 291 -36.77 -0.07 7.91
N GLU A 292 -37.18 0.32 9.13
CA GLU A 292 -36.83 1.61 9.74
C GLU A 292 -35.35 1.75 10.10
N TRP A 293 -34.59 0.64 10.19
CA TRP A 293 -33.15 0.65 10.45
C TRP A 293 -32.32 0.86 9.19
N LEU A 294 -32.96 0.93 8.02
CA LEU A 294 -32.27 1.02 6.74
C LEU A 294 -32.22 2.45 6.22
N LEU A 295 -31.11 2.84 5.59
CA LEU A 295 -31.03 4.12 4.90
C LEU A 295 -32.07 4.21 3.80
N GLY A 296 -32.54 5.42 3.53
CA GLY A 296 -33.57 5.69 2.56
C GLY A 296 -33.13 6.54 1.39
N ASP A 297 -33.97 6.59 0.37
CA ASP A 297 -33.89 7.55 -0.72
C ASP A 297 -34.46 8.92 -0.32
N GLU A 298 -34.54 9.85 -1.27
CA GLU A 298 -35.13 11.18 -1.07
C GLU A 298 -36.59 11.13 -0.64
N LYS A 299 -37.29 10.02 -0.93
CA LYS A 299 -38.73 9.81 -0.55
C LYS A 299 -38.87 9.05 0.79
N GLU A 300 -37.78 8.93 1.54
CA GLU A 300 -37.76 8.26 2.87
C GLU A 300 -38.09 6.77 2.84
N LYS A 301 -37.97 6.13 1.67
CA LYS A 301 -38.15 4.68 1.54
C LYS A 301 -36.81 3.97 1.65
N PRO A 302 -36.76 2.79 2.31
CA PRO A 302 -35.55 1.98 2.29
C PRO A 302 -35.04 1.79 0.85
N ALA A 303 -33.78 2.14 0.60
CA ALA A 303 -33.19 2.08 -0.72
C ALA A 303 -31.93 1.21 -0.71
N PRO A 304 -31.75 0.33 -1.72
CA PRO A 304 -30.55 -0.49 -1.79
C PRO A 304 -29.34 0.38 -2.11
N TYR A 305 -28.27 0.09 -1.42
CA TYR A 305 -26.99 0.74 -1.68
C TYR A 305 -26.18 0.05 -2.76
N TRP A 306 -26.35 -1.29 -2.90
CA TRP A 306 -25.59 -2.13 -3.81
C TRP A 306 -26.41 -3.33 -4.30
N THR A 307 -26.01 -3.96 -5.40
CA THR A 307 -26.49 -5.25 -5.83
C THR A 307 -25.42 -6.30 -5.57
N TRP A 308 -25.69 -7.22 -4.64
CA TRP A 308 -24.77 -8.28 -4.27
C TRP A 308 -24.66 -9.32 -5.39
N PHE A 309 -23.47 -9.59 -5.88
CA PHE A 309 -23.21 -10.46 -7.03
C PHE A 309 -22.56 -11.79 -6.66
N TRP A 310 -22.41 -12.11 -5.38
CA TRP A 310 -22.14 -13.45 -4.88
C TRP A 310 -23.42 -14.09 -4.39
N LYS A 311 -23.36 -15.40 -4.01
CA LYS A 311 -24.50 -16.05 -3.35
C LYS A 311 -24.72 -15.46 -1.95
N PRO A 312 -25.98 -15.25 -1.55
CA PRO A 312 -27.17 -15.20 -2.38
C PRO A 312 -27.21 -13.88 -3.17
N TYR A 313 -27.43 -13.95 -4.49
CA TYR A 313 -27.57 -12.76 -5.33
C TYR A 313 -28.76 -11.93 -4.87
N GLY A 314 -28.63 -10.61 -4.92
CA GLY A 314 -29.77 -9.75 -4.56
C GLY A 314 -29.36 -8.36 -4.12
N LYS A 315 -30.31 -7.60 -3.62
CA LYS A 315 -30.09 -6.25 -3.14
C LYS A 315 -29.51 -6.28 -1.73
N VAL A 316 -28.66 -5.31 -1.45
CA VAL A 316 -28.18 -5.04 -0.09
C VAL A 316 -28.47 -3.59 0.28
N TYR A 317 -28.86 -3.41 1.52
CA TYR A 317 -29.18 -2.12 2.14
C TYR A 317 -28.09 -1.76 3.12
N ALA A 318 -27.95 -0.47 3.44
CA ALA A 318 -27.05 -0.02 4.49
C ALA A 318 -27.86 0.37 5.73
N LEU A 319 -27.29 0.12 6.91
CA LEU A 319 -27.89 0.49 8.19
C LEU A 319 -27.92 2.02 8.36
N ASP A 320 -29.05 2.54 8.86
CA ASP A 320 -29.14 3.88 9.42
C ASP A 320 -28.53 3.88 10.83
N LEU A 321 -27.23 4.22 10.88
CA LEU A 321 -26.45 4.20 12.11
C LEU A 321 -26.85 5.34 13.09
N THR A 322 -27.80 6.19 12.72
CA THR A 322 -28.39 7.18 13.63
C THR A 322 -29.57 6.63 14.42
N HIS A 323 -30.11 5.46 14.01
CA HIS A 323 -31.20 4.81 14.71
C HIS A 323 -30.70 4.04 15.95
N PRO A 324 -31.18 4.31 17.18
CA PRO A 324 -30.64 3.68 18.39
C PRO A 324 -30.68 2.14 18.39
N GLU A 325 -31.76 1.54 17.87
CA GLU A 325 -31.89 0.09 17.79
C GLU A 325 -30.94 -0.52 16.75
N ALA A 326 -30.71 0.16 15.63
CA ALA A 326 -29.70 -0.27 14.66
C ALA A 326 -28.28 -0.22 15.27
N GLN A 327 -28.00 0.79 16.11
CA GLN A 327 -26.74 0.84 16.87
C GLN A 327 -26.62 -0.32 17.87
N ASN A 328 -27.70 -0.64 18.59
CA ASN A 328 -27.74 -1.76 19.53
C ASN A 328 -27.52 -3.09 18.80
N TYR A 329 -28.22 -3.28 17.68
CA TYR A 329 -28.01 -4.43 16.81
C TYR A 329 -26.55 -4.58 16.41
N LEU A 330 -25.90 -3.51 15.92
CA LEU A 330 -24.49 -3.52 15.54
C LEU A 330 -23.58 -3.89 16.72
N ARG A 331 -23.81 -3.30 17.92
CA ARG A 331 -23.06 -3.63 19.15
C ARG A 331 -23.17 -5.10 19.50
N GLU A 332 -24.40 -5.61 19.57
CA GLU A 332 -24.66 -7.01 19.94
C GLU A 332 -24.01 -8.00 18.96
N LYS A 333 -24.11 -7.72 17.66
CA LYS A 333 -23.56 -8.59 16.62
C LYS A 333 -22.03 -8.60 16.66
N MET A 334 -21.39 -7.44 16.74
CA MET A 334 -19.91 -7.36 16.83
C MET A 334 -19.41 -7.95 18.14
N ALA A 335 -20.10 -7.69 19.26
CA ALA A 335 -19.79 -8.30 20.55
C ALA A 335 -19.91 -9.84 20.51
N SER A 336 -20.90 -10.38 19.78
CA SER A 336 -21.07 -11.83 19.65
C SER A 336 -19.88 -12.52 19.00
N LEU A 337 -19.29 -11.91 17.95
CA LEU A 337 -18.08 -12.43 17.29
C LEU A 337 -16.86 -12.37 18.22
N ALA A 338 -16.62 -11.24 18.89
CA ALA A 338 -15.52 -11.11 19.83
C ALA A 338 -15.63 -12.12 21.00
N LYS A 339 -16.85 -12.35 21.53
CA LYS A 339 -17.12 -13.37 22.57
C LYS A 339 -16.91 -14.81 22.08
N LYS A 340 -16.99 -15.05 20.77
CA LYS A 340 -16.61 -16.33 20.16
C LYS A 340 -15.10 -16.50 20.03
N GLY A 341 -14.30 -15.49 20.41
CA GLY A 341 -12.84 -15.51 20.37
C GLY A 341 -12.22 -14.94 19.09
N VAL A 342 -13.00 -14.23 18.27
CA VAL A 342 -12.46 -13.52 17.10
C VAL A 342 -11.65 -12.33 17.57
N LYS A 343 -10.41 -12.19 17.07
CA LYS A 343 -9.47 -11.13 17.43
C LYS A 343 -9.00 -10.27 16.24
N TYR A 344 -9.27 -10.69 15.02
CA TYR A 344 -8.94 -9.94 13.81
C TYR A 344 -10.21 -9.79 12.96
N PHE A 345 -10.53 -8.56 12.55
CA PHE A 345 -11.75 -8.23 11.83
C PHE A 345 -11.40 -7.50 10.54
N LYS A 346 -11.61 -8.16 9.39
CA LYS A 346 -11.59 -7.49 8.09
C LYS A 346 -13.00 -6.96 7.82
N LEU A 347 -13.17 -5.64 7.95
CA LEU A 347 -14.48 -4.99 7.80
C LEU A 347 -14.61 -4.34 6.43
N ASP A 348 -15.57 -4.80 5.66
CA ASP A 348 -15.75 -4.45 4.26
C ASP A 348 -17.14 -3.86 4.00
N PHE A 349 -17.35 -3.28 2.82
CA PHE A 349 -18.62 -2.66 2.40
C PHE A 349 -19.19 -1.64 3.42
N MET A 350 -18.30 -0.88 4.05
CA MET A 350 -18.68 0.08 5.09
C MET A 350 -19.02 1.48 4.54
N ASN A 351 -18.97 1.66 3.23
CA ASN A 351 -19.21 2.93 2.55
C ASN A 351 -20.69 3.21 2.25
N GLY A 352 -21.60 2.31 2.63
CA GLY A 352 -23.04 2.50 2.44
C GLY A 352 -23.57 3.83 3.01
N PRO A 353 -23.23 4.20 4.25
CA PRO A 353 -23.67 5.48 4.83
C PRO A 353 -23.09 6.72 4.14
N CYS A 354 -22.00 6.57 3.37
CA CYS A 354 -21.40 7.67 2.61
C CYS A 354 -21.95 7.81 1.18
N ASN A 355 -22.86 6.91 0.75
CA ASN A 355 -23.40 6.94 -0.60
C ASN A 355 -24.25 8.21 -0.82
N PRO A 356 -23.92 9.07 -1.81
CA PRO A 356 -24.58 10.36 -2.00
C PRO A 356 -26.08 10.27 -2.34
N ARG A 357 -26.57 9.08 -2.73
CA ARG A 357 -28.00 8.84 -3.03
C ARG A 357 -28.81 8.42 -1.80
N LEU A 358 -28.16 8.15 -0.67
CA LEU A 358 -28.80 7.65 0.54
C LEU A 358 -28.83 8.71 1.63
N ARG A 359 -29.83 8.63 2.50
CA ARG A 359 -30.04 9.55 3.62
C ARG A 359 -30.38 8.78 4.89
N ASN A 360 -29.96 9.32 6.04
CA ASN A 360 -30.46 8.89 7.34
C ASN A 360 -31.96 9.18 7.42
N ARG A 361 -32.73 8.23 7.93
CA ARG A 361 -34.18 8.37 8.10
C ARG A 361 -34.56 8.74 9.53
N TYR A 362 -33.76 8.30 10.49
CA TYR A 362 -34.03 8.57 11.91
C TYR A 362 -33.53 9.96 12.33
N ASN A 363 -32.29 10.29 12.07
CA ASN A 363 -31.73 11.61 12.41
C ASN A 363 -31.00 12.24 11.22
N ARG A 364 -31.67 13.18 10.58
CA ARG A 364 -31.15 13.90 9.41
C ARG A 364 -30.13 15.00 9.73
N ARG A 365 -29.93 15.31 11.00
CA ARG A 365 -28.90 16.28 11.44
C ARG A 365 -27.51 15.66 11.47
N ILE A 366 -27.42 14.35 11.37
CA ILE A 366 -26.16 13.62 11.17
C ILE A 366 -25.97 13.41 9.67
N VAL A 367 -24.81 13.81 9.16
CA VAL A 367 -24.53 13.76 7.72
C VAL A 367 -24.36 12.31 7.26
N ALA A 368 -25.15 11.93 6.27
CA ALA A 368 -24.95 10.75 5.42
C ALA A 368 -24.95 11.23 3.97
N GLY A 369 -24.63 10.35 3.02
CA GLY A 369 -24.66 10.69 1.61
C GLY A 369 -23.75 11.87 1.24
N GLY A 370 -22.55 11.59 0.80
CA GLY A 370 -21.52 12.60 0.54
C GLY A 370 -20.68 12.97 1.77
N GLY A 371 -21.08 12.53 2.98
CA GLY A 371 -20.33 12.73 4.22
C GLY A 371 -19.90 11.43 4.90
N VAL A 372 -19.17 11.54 5.98
CA VAL A 372 -18.60 10.42 6.74
C VAL A 372 -19.16 10.29 8.17
N GLU A 373 -19.92 11.27 8.67
CA GLU A 373 -20.35 11.34 10.08
C GLU A 373 -21.11 10.08 10.53
N ALA A 374 -22.08 9.62 9.73
CA ALA A 374 -22.85 8.41 10.03
C ALA A 374 -21.97 7.15 10.02
N ALA A 375 -21.05 7.02 9.04
CA ALA A 375 -20.12 5.90 8.96
C ALA A 375 -19.12 5.92 10.13
N ARG A 376 -18.57 7.09 10.50
CA ARG A 376 -17.68 7.25 11.66
C ARG A 376 -18.38 6.89 12.98
N LEU A 377 -19.66 7.24 13.12
CA LEU A 377 -20.45 6.81 14.27
C LEU A 377 -20.49 5.28 14.39
N GLY A 378 -20.72 4.58 13.28
CA GLY A 378 -20.67 3.11 13.26
C GLY A 378 -19.29 2.54 13.54
N CYS A 379 -18.24 3.12 12.97
CA CYS A 379 -16.83 2.71 13.23
C CYS A 379 -16.47 2.88 14.71
N ARG A 380 -16.89 3.99 15.33
CA ARG A 380 -16.70 4.22 16.76
C ARG A 380 -17.41 3.16 17.61
N ILE A 381 -18.68 2.86 17.30
CA ILE A 381 -19.45 1.83 18.01
C ILE A 381 -18.74 0.48 17.94
N ILE A 382 -18.25 0.08 16.76
CA ILE A 382 -17.50 -1.16 16.59
C ILE A 382 -16.22 -1.16 17.43
N ALA A 383 -15.42 -0.11 17.31
CA ALA A 383 -14.15 0.00 18.01
C ALA A 383 -14.32 -0.05 19.54
N GLU A 384 -15.26 0.71 20.08
CA GLU A 384 -15.59 0.73 21.52
C GLU A 384 -16.09 -0.65 21.98
N THR A 385 -16.95 -1.29 21.20
CA THR A 385 -17.50 -2.61 21.51
C THR A 385 -16.40 -3.67 21.56
N LEU A 386 -15.56 -3.74 20.54
CA LEU A 386 -14.49 -4.73 20.46
C LEU A 386 -13.47 -4.52 21.58
N ARG A 387 -13.01 -3.29 21.79
CA ARG A 387 -12.04 -2.95 22.86
C ARG A 387 -12.56 -3.23 24.27
N SER A 388 -13.87 -3.12 24.47
CA SER A 388 -14.48 -3.46 25.78
C SER A 388 -14.44 -4.94 26.10
N ILE A 389 -14.30 -5.82 25.09
CA ILE A 389 -14.26 -7.27 25.25
C ILE A 389 -12.80 -7.75 25.21
N ASP A 390 -12.04 -7.31 24.23
CA ASP A 390 -10.61 -7.61 24.10
C ASP A 390 -9.88 -6.42 23.47
N PRO A 391 -9.04 -5.69 24.22
CA PRO A 391 -8.31 -4.53 23.72
C PRO A 391 -7.27 -4.86 22.64
N GLU A 392 -6.91 -6.15 22.47
CA GLU A 392 -6.00 -6.61 21.44
C GLU A 392 -6.69 -6.91 20.10
N CYS A 393 -8.01 -6.73 19.99
CA CYS A 393 -8.71 -6.86 18.73
C CYS A 393 -8.14 -5.90 17.67
N LEU A 394 -7.80 -6.45 16.51
CA LEU A 394 -7.36 -5.71 15.35
C LEU A 394 -8.51 -5.56 14.35
N VAL A 395 -8.59 -4.39 13.73
CA VAL A 395 -9.58 -4.12 12.69
C VAL A 395 -8.87 -3.60 11.44
N LEU A 396 -9.06 -4.30 10.32
CA LEU A 396 -8.70 -3.86 8.99
C LEU A 396 -9.88 -3.09 8.38
N ASN A 397 -9.68 -1.80 8.14
CA ASN A 397 -10.62 -0.92 7.47
C ASN A 397 -10.56 -1.15 5.95
N CYS A 398 -11.38 -2.05 5.46
CA CYS A 398 -11.54 -2.34 4.04
C CYS A 398 -12.64 -1.43 3.45
N ASN A 399 -12.36 -0.11 3.42
CA ASN A 399 -13.31 0.91 2.99
C ASN A 399 -12.59 1.95 2.11
N PRO A 400 -13.11 2.24 0.91
CA PRO A 400 -12.52 3.26 0.03
C PRO A 400 -12.50 4.68 0.61
N TYR A 401 -13.32 4.94 1.64
CA TYR A 401 -13.31 6.19 2.39
C TYR A 401 -12.52 6.01 3.69
N GLU A 402 -11.21 6.11 3.60
CA GLU A 402 -10.28 5.97 4.73
C GLU A 402 -10.68 6.78 5.98
N PRO A 403 -11.16 8.04 5.84
CA PRO A 403 -11.56 8.87 6.96
C PRO A 403 -12.60 8.26 7.89
N CYS A 404 -13.44 7.33 7.39
CA CYS A 404 -14.45 6.67 8.22
C CYS A 404 -13.85 5.93 9.42
N GLY A 405 -12.70 5.28 9.22
CA GLY A 405 -12.04 4.47 10.24
C GLY A 405 -10.90 5.15 11.00
N LEU A 406 -10.48 6.34 10.57
CA LEU A 406 -9.33 7.04 11.16
C LEU A 406 -9.52 7.31 12.67
N GLY A 407 -8.51 6.90 13.47
CA GLY A 407 -8.52 6.99 14.93
C GLY A 407 -9.28 5.85 15.63
N TYR A 408 -10.06 5.06 14.91
CA TYR A 408 -10.81 3.92 15.44
C TYR A 408 -10.15 2.58 15.14
N PHE A 409 -9.64 2.38 13.94
CA PHE A 409 -9.09 1.13 13.43
C PHE A 409 -7.58 1.21 13.23
N GLN A 410 -6.90 0.06 13.32
CA GLN A 410 -5.44 -0.01 13.31
C GLN A 410 -4.86 -0.28 11.93
N LEU A 411 -5.60 -0.96 11.07
CA LEU A 411 -5.14 -1.42 9.77
C LEU A 411 -5.95 -0.75 8.66
N LEU A 412 -5.29 -0.43 7.56
CA LEU A 412 -5.83 0.36 6.46
C LEU A 412 -5.60 -0.34 5.12
N TYR A 413 -6.69 -0.75 4.46
CA TYR A 413 -6.65 -1.31 3.12
C TYR A 413 -6.41 -0.19 2.10
N THR A 414 -5.36 -0.28 1.28
CA THR A 414 -4.85 0.87 0.52
C THR A 414 -4.96 0.76 -1.00
N CYS A 415 -5.50 -0.33 -1.51
CA CYS A 415 -5.76 -0.49 -2.94
C CYS A 415 -6.94 -1.44 -3.16
N ASN A 416 -7.34 -1.66 -4.41
CA ASN A 416 -8.30 -2.70 -4.74
C ASN A 416 -7.66 -4.10 -4.63
N ASP A 417 -8.48 -5.13 -4.75
CA ASP A 417 -8.06 -6.53 -4.73
C ASP A 417 -6.94 -6.84 -5.74
N THR A 418 -5.87 -7.47 -5.27
CA THR A 418 -4.70 -7.84 -6.08
C THR A 418 -4.53 -9.35 -6.24
N GLY A 419 -5.54 -10.12 -5.89
CA GLY A 419 -5.48 -11.58 -5.94
C GLY A 419 -5.23 -12.17 -7.33
N ASN A 420 -4.98 -13.46 -7.35
CA ASN A 420 -4.48 -14.18 -8.50
C ASN A 420 -5.57 -14.94 -9.26
N THR A 421 -6.78 -14.41 -9.34
CA THR A 421 -7.92 -15.11 -9.91
C THR A 421 -8.86 -14.23 -10.72
N GLY A 422 -9.40 -14.81 -11.77
CA GLY A 422 -10.61 -14.45 -12.50
C GLY A 422 -10.67 -13.01 -13.01
N TYR A 423 -11.21 -12.12 -12.22
CA TYR A 423 -11.42 -10.71 -12.60
C TYR A 423 -10.18 -9.83 -12.38
N VAL A 424 -9.17 -10.29 -11.67
CA VAL A 424 -7.94 -9.52 -11.44
C VAL A 424 -6.96 -9.78 -12.57
N THR A 425 -6.95 -8.89 -13.56
CA THR A 425 -5.97 -8.92 -14.64
C THR A 425 -4.63 -8.32 -14.19
N TRP A 426 -3.56 -8.64 -14.91
CA TRP A 426 -2.24 -8.03 -14.64
C TRP A 426 -2.27 -6.50 -14.75
N GLN A 427 -3.00 -5.94 -15.73
CA GLN A 427 -3.15 -4.49 -15.88
C GLN A 427 -3.83 -3.86 -14.64
N PHE A 428 -4.90 -4.47 -14.16
CA PHE A 428 -5.59 -4.00 -12.95
C PHE A 428 -4.66 -4.07 -11.72
N MET A 429 -3.90 -5.15 -11.59
CA MET A 429 -2.92 -5.29 -10.50
C MET A 429 -1.79 -4.25 -10.58
N LYS A 430 -1.28 -3.95 -11.77
CA LYS A 430 -0.29 -2.89 -11.99
C LYS A 430 -0.78 -1.54 -11.47
N GLU A 431 -2.01 -1.16 -11.81
CA GLU A 431 -2.62 0.09 -11.37
C GLU A 431 -2.77 0.13 -9.83
N ASN A 432 -3.18 -0.98 -9.22
CA ASN A 432 -3.27 -1.10 -7.77
C ASN A 432 -1.90 -0.96 -7.09
N TYR A 433 -0.86 -1.58 -7.61
CA TYR A 433 0.48 -1.46 -7.00
C TYR A 433 1.09 -0.06 -7.18
N ARG A 434 0.74 0.65 -8.24
CA ARG A 434 1.06 2.07 -8.37
C ARG A 434 0.31 2.93 -7.36
N ALA A 435 -0.96 2.60 -7.09
CA ALA A 435 -1.70 3.24 -5.99
C ALA A 435 -1.02 2.96 -4.64
N VAL A 436 -0.56 1.74 -4.38
CA VAL A 436 0.22 1.43 -3.17
C VAL A 436 1.46 2.33 -3.09
N ALA A 437 2.22 2.51 -4.18
CA ALA A 437 3.38 3.40 -4.19
C ALA A 437 3.03 4.82 -3.73
N SER A 438 1.91 5.36 -4.22
CA SER A 438 1.44 6.70 -3.83
C SER A 438 0.92 6.78 -2.39
N HIS A 439 0.62 5.66 -1.74
CA HIS A 439 0.08 5.57 -0.39
C HIS A 439 1.10 5.16 0.70
N LEU A 440 2.36 4.88 0.33
CA LEU A 440 3.36 4.40 1.31
C LEU A 440 3.61 5.39 2.46
N TRP A 441 3.41 6.68 2.23
CA TRP A 441 3.51 7.72 3.27
C TRP A 441 2.46 7.58 4.38
N LYS A 442 1.32 6.88 4.12
CA LYS A 442 0.25 6.65 5.09
C LYS A 442 0.63 5.64 6.17
N ASN A 443 1.57 4.74 5.87
CA ASN A 443 1.97 3.70 6.81
C ASN A 443 2.55 4.28 8.10
N HIS A 444 2.14 3.74 9.26
CA HIS A 444 2.45 4.25 10.60
C HIS A 444 1.97 5.68 10.89
N ARG A 445 1.28 6.34 9.96
CA ARG A 445 0.69 7.67 10.15
C ARG A 445 -0.81 7.62 10.24
N LEU A 446 -1.47 7.03 9.27
CA LEU A 446 -2.94 6.87 9.27
C LEU A 446 -3.37 5.51 9.83
N GLY A 447 -2.48 4.55 9.86
CA GLY A 447 -2.63 3.17 10.32
C GLY A 447 -1.47 2.34 9.79
N ILE A 448 -1.52 1.03 10.00
CA ILE A 448 -0.65 0.08 9.28
C ILE A 448 -1.35 -0.25 7.97
N ILE A 449 -0.70 0.03 6.86
CA ILE A 449 -1.29 -0.25 5.54
C ILE A 449 -1.31 -1.75 5.21
N GLU A 450 -2.29 -2.17 4.43
CA GLU A 450 -2.41 -3.51 3.86
C GLU A 450 -2.60 -3.37 2.35
N PRO A 451 -1.61 -3.78 1.53
CA PRO A 451 -1.64 -3.60 0.08
C PRO A 451 -2.41 -4.73 -0.63
N SER A 452 -3.51 -5.19 -0.06
CA SER A 452 -4.28 -6.37 -0.44
C SER A 452 -3.55 -7.70 -0.20
N CYS A 453 -4.27 -8.78 -0.39
CA CYS A 453 -3.77 -10.13 -0.13
C CYS A 453 -2.59 -10.51 -1.04
N LEU A 454 -1.56 -11.09 -0.45
CA LEU A 454 -0.42 -11.64 -1.16
C LEU A 454 -0.74 -13.06 -1.65
N CYS A 455 -0.75 -13.24 -2.97
CA CYS A 455 -0.85 -14.53 -3.64
C CYS A 455 0.43 -14.80 -4.42
N VAL A 456 1.24 -15.74 -3.97
CA VAL A 456 2.49 -16.14 -4.65
C VAL A 456 2.35 -17.45 -5.44
N GLY A 457 1.27 -18.19 -5.21
CA GLY A 457 1.00 -19.45 -5.88
C GLY A 457 0.57 -19.33 -7.34
N PRO A 458 0.49 -20.48 -8.07
CA PRO A 458 -0.14 -20.51 -9.39
C PRO A 458 -1.60 -20.00 -9.35
N PRO A 459 -2.14 -19.48 -10.51
CA PRO A 459 -1.60 -19.57 -11.87
C PRO A 459 -0.59 -18.48 -12.25
N GLY A 460 -0.27 -17.52 -11.40
CA GLY A 460 0.72 -16.48 -11.69
C GLY A 460 2.11 -17.04 -11.95
N THR A 461 2.89 -16.35 -12.78
CA THR A 461 4.29 -16.70 -13.04
C THR A 461 5.16 -16.50 -11.80
N LEU A 462 6.38 -17.05 -11.79
CA LEU A 462 7.32 -16.84 -10.69
C LEU A 462 7.74 -15.36 -10.59
N GLU A 463 7.91 -14.67 -11.72
CA GLU A 463 8.24 -13.24 -11.75
C GLU A 463 7.08 -12.39 -11.19
N GLU A 464 5.83 -12.71 -11.52
CA GLU A 464 4.67 -12.06 -10.91
C GLU A 464 4.61 -12.29 -9.39
N ALA A 465 4.92 -13.50 -8.92
CA ALA A 465 5.00 -13.80 -7.50
C ALA A 465 6.10 -12.97 -6.80
N ARG A 466 7.25 -12.80 -7.43
CA ARG A 466 8.35 -11.95 -6.93
C ARG A 466 7.94 -10.48 -6.86
N ILE A 467 7.23 -9.97 -7.88
CA ILE A 467 6.70 -8.59 -7.85
C ILE A 467 5.75 -8.43 -6.66
N ARG A 468 4.75 -9.32 -6.53
CA ARG A 468 3.76 -9.29 -5.43
C ARG A 468 4.43 -9.32 -4.06
N ALA A 469 5.37 -10.24 -3.88
CA ALA A 469 6.13 -10.38 -2.63
C ALA A 469 6.98 -9.13 -2.34
N THR A 470 7.63 -8.56 -3.35
CA THR A 470 8.44 -7.34 -3.19
C THR A 470 7.58 -6.14 -2.82
N VAL A 471 6.40 -5.95 -3.44
CA VAL A 471 5.45 -4.89 -3.07
C VAL A 471 4.96 -5.07 -1.63
N ALA A 472 4.53 -6.28 -1.26
CA ALA A 472 4.05 -6.56 0.10
C ALA A 472 5.14 -6.27 1.15
N PHE A 473 6.37 -6.67 0.90
CA PHE A 473 7.50 -6.42 1.80
C PHE A 473 7.84 -4.93 1.92
N LEU A 474 7.99 -4.24 0.77
CA LEU A 474 8.40 -2.84 0.72
C LEU A 474 7.29 -1.88 1.13
N SER A 475 6.04 -2.33 1.18
CA SER A 475 4.95 -1.54 1.78
C SER A 475 5.23 -1.25 3.25
N GLY A 476 5.99 -2.12 3.93
CA GLY A 476 6.26 -2.03 5.36
C GLY A 476 5.01 -2.26 6.22
N GLY A 477 3.90 -2.65 5.62
CA GLY A 477 2.62 -2.87 6.26
C GLY A 477 2.32 -4.33 6.58
N GLU A 478 1.04 -4.66 6.72
CA GLU A 478 0.58 -6.03 6.92
C GLU A 478 0.89 -6.91 5.72
N ILE A 479 1.34 -8.14 5.96
CA ILE A 479 1.45 -9.18 4.94
C ILE A 479 0.32 -10.19 5.15
N SER A 480 -0.72 -10.11 4.32
CA SER A 480 -1.88 -10.99 4.34
C SER A 480 -1.74 -12.06 3.26
N ILE A 481 -1.25 -13.24 3.62
CA ILE A 481 -1.01 -14.37 2.71
C ILE A 481 -2.34 -15.00 2.31
N SER A 482 -2.58 -15.20 1.01
CA SER A 482 -3.84 -15.81 0.54
C SER A 482 -3.61 -16.86 -0.53
N ASP A 483 -2.79 -17.86 -0.18
CA ASP A 483 -2.55 -19.07 -0.95
C ASP A 483 -3.04 -20.31 -0.17
N ASN A 484 -3.35 -21.40 -0.88
CA ASN A 484 -3.51 -22.69 -0.25
C ASN A 484 -2.12 -23.24 0.11
N LEU A 485 -1.75 -23.13 1.37
CA LEU A 485 -0.43 -23.52 1.87
C LEU A 485 -0.16 -25.01 1.74
N THR A 486 -1.21 -25.84 1.68
CA THR A 486 -1.08 -27.32 1.56
C THR A 486 -0.59 -27.75 0.18
N THR A 487 -0.80 -26.91 -0.83
CA THR A 487 -0.45 -27.22 -2.23
C THR A 487 0.55 -26.25 -2.85
N LEU A 488 1.07 -25.32 -2.05
CA LEU A 488 2.01 -24.30 -2.53
C LEU A 488 3.34 -24.97 -2.95
N PRO A 489 3.80 -24.80 -4.21
CA PRO A 489 5.08 -25.36 -4.66
C PRO A 489 6.29 -24.80 -3.88
N GLU A 490 7.34 -25.59 -3.72
CA GLU A 490 8.51 -25.20 -2.91
C GLU A 490 9.20 -23.94 -3.44
N GLU A 491 9.27 -23.75 -4.76
CA GLU A 491 9.82 -22.50 -5.33
C GLU A 491 9.02 -21.24 -4.89
N ARG A 492 7.71 -21.38 -4.64
CA ARG A 492 6.84 -20.31 -4.15
C ARG A 492 6.98 -20.13 -2.64
N TRP A 493 7.23 -21.21 -1.93
CA TRP A 493 7.61 -21.13 -0.52
C TRP A 493 8.88 -20.33 -0.32
N GLN A 494 9.89 -20.47 -1.18
CA GLN A 494 11.11 -19.67 -1.09
C GLN A 494 10.83 -18.18 -1.30
N VAL A 495 9.93 -17.81 -2.23
CA VAL A 495 9.49 -16.42 -2.40
C VAL A 495 8.82 -15.91 -1.12
N LEU A 496 7.91 -16.67 -0.53
CA LEU A 496 7.18 -16.28 0.68
C LEU A 496 8.12 -16.15 1.90
N LEU A 497 9.00 -17.12 2.10
CA LEU A 497 9.96 -17.12 3.20
C LEU A 497 10.92 -15.94 3.12
N SER A 498 11.31 -15.52 1.90
CA SER A 498 12.29 -14.45 1.72
C SER A 498 11.79 -13.05 2.13
N ILE A 499 10.49 -12.86 2.28
CA ILE A 499 9.90 -11.56 2.68
C ILE A 499 9.41 -11.52 4.13
N LEU A 500 9.56 -12.60 4.86
CA LEU A 500 9.12 -12.71 6.24
C LEU A 500 10.33 -12.86 7.21
N PRO A 501 10.27 -12.22 8.38
CA PRO A 501 9.23 -11.29 8.85
C PRO A 501 9.25 -9.97 8.07
N PRO A 502 8.13 -9.18 8.10
CA PRO A 502 8.10 -7.87 7.43
C PRO A 502 9.11 -6.90 8.02
N ALA A 503 9.58 -5.96 7.20
CA ALA A 503 10.56 -4.95 7.64
C ALA A 503 10.00 -3.97 8.68
N GLY A 504 8.69 -3.73 8.67
CA GLY A 504 8.02 -2.84 9.61
C GLY A 504 8.12 -1.35 9.28
N PHE A 505 8.69 -0.98 8.12
CA PHE A 505 8.74 0.39 7.61
C PHE A 505 8.70 0.39 6.08
N SER A 506 8.05 1.41 5.50
CA SER A 506 7.84 1.52 4.07
C SER A 506 9.09 1.96 3.31
N ALA A 507 9.20 1.53 2.07
CA ALA A 507 10.11 2.13 1.11
C ALA A 507 9.63 3.53 0.68
N LYS A 508 10.53 4.35 0.14
CA LYS A 508 10.22 5.61 -0.54
C LYS A 508 10.18 5.35 -2.06
N PRO A 509 9.09 5.65 -2.77
CA PRO A 509 9.03 5.60 -4.23
C PRO A 509 9.70 6.85 -4.80
N VAL A 510 11.00 6.79 -5.01
CA VAL A 510 11.85 7.96 -5.28
C VAL A 510 11.59 8.63 -6.62
N ASP A 511 10.99 7.91 -7.56
CA ASP A 511 10.62 8.40 -8.89
C ASP A 511 9.14 8.84 -8.99
N LEU A 512 8.42 8.96 -7.86
CA LEU A 512 6.98 9.24 -7.87
C LEU A 512 6.67 10.62 -8.45
N PHE A 513 7.35 11.66 -7.97
CA PHE A 513 7.18 13.04 -8.42
C PHE A 513 8.19 13.46 -9.50
N GLU A 514 9.33 12.80 -9.57
CA GLU A 514 10.36 13.04 -10.59
C GLU A 514 10.65 11.72 -11.33
N PRO A 515 9.77 11.30 -12.27
CA PRO A 515 9.93 10.04 -12.97
C PRO A 515 11.24 9.98 -13.74
N VAL A 516 11.92 8.87 -13.59
CA VAL A 516 13.12 8.56 -14.38
C VAL A 516 12.69 8.06 -15.75
N THR A 517 13.45 8.44 -16.78
CA THR A 517 13.22 7.91 -18.13
C THR A 517 13.43 6.41 -18.13
N VAL A 518 12.38 5.68 -18.48
CA VAL A 518 12.39 4.23 -18.68
C VAL A 518 12.30 3.97 -20.18
N GLU A 519 13.36 3.42 -20.74
CA GLU A 519 13.43 3.13 -22.17
C GLU A 519 12.93 1.72 -22.46
N GLN A 520 12.24 1.57 -23.58
CA GLN A 520 12.00 0.25 -24.21
C GLN A 520 12.95 0.05 -25.37
N LEU A 521 13.60 -1.10 -25.42
CA LEU A 521 14.55 -1.48 -26.45
C LEU A 521 14.01 -2.67 -27.22
N SER A 522 14.18 -2.66 -28.56
CA SER A 522 13.85 -3.81 -29.41
C SER A 522 14.95 -4.86 -29.32
N TYR A 523 14.60 -6.04 -28.79
CA TYR A 523 15.53 -7.17 -28.69
C TYR A 523 15.94 -7.68 -30.08
N GLU A 524 14.99 -7.80 -31.02
CA GLU A 524 15.24 -8.31 -32.38
C GLU A 524 16.19 -7.41 -33.15
N GLU A 525 16.04 -6.08 -33.00
CA GLU A 525 16.94 -5.13 -33.65
C GLU A 525 18.34 -5.20 -33.04
N MET A 526 18.43 -5.30 -31.71
CA MET A 526 19.71 -5.48 -31.02
C MET A 526 20.43 -6.78 -31.44
N SER A 527 19.67 -7.89 -31.55
CA SER A 527 20.22 -9.20 -31.99
C SER A 527 20.67 -9.17 -33.43
N ARG A 528 19.96 -8.47 -34.32
CA ARG A 528 20.22 -8.45 -35.75
C ARG A 528 21.34 -7.50 -36.13
N SER A 529 21.37 -6.32 -35.54
CA SER A 529 22.31 -5.26 -35.91
C SER A 529 23.51 -5.12 -34.97
N GLY A 530 23.45 -5.75 -33.77
CA GLY A 530 24.44 -5.55 -32.72
C GLY A 530 24.41 -4.12 -32.13
N ARG A 531 23.39 -3.35 -32.45
CA ARG A 531 23.20 -1.97 -31.99
C ARG A 531 21.94 -1.86 -31.15
N GLU A 532 22.01 -1.03 -30.15
CA GLU A 532 20.85 -0.68 -29.36
C GLU A 532 19.86 0.12 -30.23
N ALA A 533 18.62 -0.34 -30.30
CA ALA A 533 17.56 0.32 -31.01
C ALA A 533 16.43 0.64 -30.02
N SER A 534 16.23 1.92 -29.77
CA SER A 534 15.10 2.38 -28.94
C SER A 534 13.78 2.08 -29.65
N ALA A 535 12.89 1.39 -28.98
CA ALA A 535 11.52 1.17 -29.43
C ALA A 535 10.58 2.26 -28.90
N GLY A 536 11.10 3.20 -28.12
CA GLY A 536 10.40 4.32 -27.51
C GLY A 536 10.65 4.40 -26.01
N ASN A 537 10.20 5.49 -25.42
CA ASN A 537 10.15 5.64 -23.98
C ASN A 537 8.79 5.17 -23.48
N ILE A 538 8.78 4.47 -22.34
CA ILE A 538 7.55 4.28 -21.60
C ILE A 538 7.10 5.67 -21.12
N GLU A 539 5.81 5.93 -21.17
CA GLU A 539 5.27 7.15 -20.61
C GLU A 539 5.81 7.38 -19.19
N GLU A 540 6.20 8.61 -18.91
CA GLU A 540 6.81 9.05 -17.65
C GLU A 540 5.79 8.97 -16.48
N GLU A 541 5.44 7.76 -16.05
CA GLU A 541 4.66 7.52 -14.84
C GLU A 541 5.61 7.03 -13.75
N GLY A 542 5.62 7.70 -12.60
CA GLY A 542 6.45 7.37 -11.44
C GLY A 542 5.97 6.13 -10.68
N GLY A 543 6.67 5.83 -9.59
CA GLY A 543 6.35 4.69 -8.72
C GLY A 543 6.95 3.35 -9.20
N ASN A 544 8.00 3.39 -10.02
CA ASN A 544 8.70 2.21 -10.53
C ASN A 544 9.98 1.89 -9.75
N ILE A 545 10.49 2.85 -8.97
CA ILE A 545 11.75 2.74 -8.23
C ILE A 545 11.48 2.99 -6.75
N TRP A 546 11.57 1.92 -5.95
CA TRP A 546 11.35 2.03 -4.51
C TRP A 546 12.65 1.80 -3.76
N VAL A 547 12.98 2.71 -2.85
CA VAL A 547 14.22 2.66 -2.06
C VAL A 547 13.88 2.50 -0.59
N GLN A 548 14.51 1.52 0.04
CA GLN A 548 14.40 1.28 1.47
C GLN A 548 15.79 1.24 2.09
N ARG A 549 15.99 1.98 3.18
CA ARG A 549 17.22 1.90 3.96
C ARG A 549 17.13 0.73 4.95
N VAL A 550 18.21 -0.01 5.07
CA VAL A 550 18.38 -1.08 6.06
C VAL A 550 19.52 -0.71 6.98
N ASP A 551 19.23 -0.57 8.25
CA ASP A 551 20.21 -0.27 9.30
C ASP A 551 20.25 -1.43 10.31
N THR A 552 21.44 -1.98 10.52
CA THR A 552 21.69 -3.06 11.50
C THR A 552 22.84 -2.65 12.42
N GLU A 553 23.11 -3.43 13.46
CA GLU A 553 24.23 -3.18 14.36
C GLU A 553 25.59 -3.33 13.66
N TRP A 554 25.66 -4.02 12.52
CA TRP A 554 26.91 -4.36 11.85
C TRP A 554 27.12 -3.63 10.53
N ASP A 555 26.06 -3.10 9.88
CA ASP A 555 26.16 -2.37 8.61
C ASP A 555 24.90 -1.54 8.31
N SER A 556 25.01 -0.67 7.30
CA SER A 556 23.90 0.10 6.74
C SER A 556 23.99 0.12 5.22
N TRP A 557 22.86 -0.10 4.54
CA TRP A 557 22.77 -0.12 3.07
C TRP A 557 21.40 0.27 2.59
N ILE A 558 21.23 0.35 1.28
CA ILE A 558 19.93 0.55 0.66
C ILE A 558 19.51 -0.67 -0.16
N ILE A 559 18.22 -0.91 -0.17
CA ILE A 559 17.54 -1.81 -1.10
C ILE A 559 16.88 -0.94 -2.15
N VAL A 560 17.17 -1.18 -3.41
CA VAL A 560 16.59 -0.49 -4.57
C VAL A 560 15.79 -1.51 -5.37
N SER A 561 14.49 -1.32 -5.46
CA SER A 561 13.61 -2.21 -6.23
C SER A 561 13.13 -1.51 -7.48
N LEU A 562 13.30 -2.20 -8.62
CA LEU A 562 12.99 -1.71 -9.96
C LEU A 562 11.86 -2.57 -10.53
N PHE A 563 10.71 -1.96 -10.79
CA PHE A 563 9.53 -2.65 -11.28
C PHE A 563 9.33 -2.40 -12.77
N ALA A 564 9.54 -3.41 -13.60
CA ALA A 564 9.09 -3.42 -14.99
C ALA A 564 7.69 -4.07 -15.02
N TRP A 565 6.67 -3.25 -15.04
CA TRP A 565 5.28 -3.70 -14.89
C TRP A 565 4.71 -4.37 -16.13
N ASP A 566 5.12 -3.89 -17.32
CA ASP A 566 4.50 -4.32 -18.57
C ASP A 566 5.15 -5.58 -19.12
N PRO A 567 4.34 -6.51 -19.64
CA PRO A 567 4.86 -7.58 -20.47
C PRO A 567 5.53 -6.99 -21.72
N PRO A 568 6.48 -7.70 -22.33
CA PRO A 568 7.10 -7.27 -23.58
C PRO A 568 5.99 -6.94 -24.59
N LYS A 569 5.84 -5.66 -24.95
CA LYS A 569 4.92 -5.29 -26.02
C LYS A 569 5.45 -5.84 -27.32
N THR A 570 4.68 -6.68 -27.97
CA THR A 570 4.97 -7.11 -29.33
C THR A 570 4.39 -6.07 -30.28
N ARG A 571 5.23 -5.35 -31.02
CA ARG A 571 4.78 -4.61 -32.19
C ARG A 571 4.29 -5.64 -33.21
N GLU A 572 2.99 -5.68 -33.51
CA GLU A 572 2.37 -6.69 -34.37
C GLU A 572 2.59 -8.15 -33.99
N GLY A 573 2.79 -8.44 -32.68
CA GLY A 573 2.96 -9.81 -32.19
C GLY A 573 4.35 -10.41 -32.44
N ARG A 574 5.40 -9.62 -32.71
CA ARG A 574 6.70 -10.14 -33.14
C ARG A 574 7.94 -9.54 -32.47
N GLU A 575 7.85 -8.46 -31.70
CA GLU A 575 9.02 -7.86 -31.06
C GLU A 575 9.00 -8.07 -29.55
N HIS A 576 10.10 -8.56 -28.99
CA HIS A 576 10.32 -8.61 -27.55
C HIS A 576 10.99 -7.31 -27.10
N LEU A 577 10.32 -6.58 -26.24
CA LEU A 577 10.82 -5.32 -25.68
C LEU A 577 11.51 -5.56 -24.34
N ILE A 578 12.62 -4.90 -24.14
CA ILE A 578 13.40 -4.92 -22.90
C ILE A 578 13.23 -3.56 -22.22
N THR A 579 13.04 -3.57 -20.93
CA THR A 579 12.95 -2.35 -20.12
C THR A 579 14.32 -1.97 -19.58
N ARG A 580 14.71 -0.71 -19.79
CA ARG A 580 15.95 -0.11 -19.26
C ARG A 580 15.64 1.05 -18.33
N PHE A 581 16.17 0.99 -17.13
CA PHE A 581 16.17 2.07 -16.16
C PHE A 581 17.50 2.81 -16.22
N ASN A 582 17.46 4.15 -16.29
CA ASN A 582 18.62 5.02 -16.18
C ASN A 582 18.48 5.87 -14.90
N ILE A 583 19.15 5.49 -13.83
CA ILE A 583 18.92 5.99 -12.47
C ILE A 583 20.10 6.86 -12.04
N PRO A 584 19.91 8.18 -11.85
CA PRO A 584 20.92 9.03 -11.24
C PRO A 584 21.25 8.58 -9.82
N TRP A 585 22.53 8.56 -9.44
CA TRP A 585 22.93 8.21 -8.08
C TRP A 585 22.32 9.12 -7.03
N SER A 586 22.14 10.40 -7.35
CA SER A 586 21.50 11.39 -6.48
C SER A 586 20.05 11.00 -6.11
N LEU A 587 19.32 10.39 -7.03
CA LEU A 587 17.95 9.92 -6.79
C LEU A 587 17.92 8.81 -5.73
N LEU A 588 18.98 8.01 -5.64
CA LEU A 588 19.13 6.96 -4.64
C LEU A 588 19.69 7.46 -3.31
N GLY A 589 20.02 8.76 -3.20
CA GLY A 589 20.66 9.35 -2.02
C GLY A 589 22.11 8.87 -1.84
N LEU A 590 22.76 8.37 -2.90
CA LEU A 590 24.13 7.86 -2.89
C LEU A 590 25.12 8.87 -3.44
N ASN A 591 26.31 8.91 -2.83
CA ASN A 591 27.41 9.79 -3.30
C ASN A 591 28.17 9.10 -4.46
N PRO A 592 28.18 9.67 -5.68
CA PRO A 592 28.86 9.08 -6.84
C PRO A 592 30.39 9.05 -6.70
N ASP A 593 30.98 9.83 -5.79
CA ASP A 593 32.43 9.80 -5.50
C ASP A 593 32.87 8.59 -4.66
N ARG A 594 31.90 7.88 -4.08
CA ARG A 594 32.14 6.64 -3.32
C ARG A 594 31.99 5.41 -4.20
N LYS A 595 32.54 4.31 -3.75
CA LYS A 595 32.41 2.99 -4.38
C LYS A 595 31.45 2.13 -3.59
N TYR A 596 30.62 1.40 -4.31
CA TYR A 596 29.61 0.53 -3.76
C TYR A 596 29.73 -0.87 -4.33
N TRP A 597 29.32 -1.86 -3.57
CA TRP A 597 29.05 -3.21 -4.01
C TRP A 597 27.56 -3.38 -4.27
N VAL A 598 27.23 -4.00 -5.42
CA VAL A 598 25.84 -4.19 -5.86
C VAL A 598 25.54 -5.68 -5.97
N TYR A 599 24.54 -6.12 -5.24
CA TYR A 599 24.04 -7.49 -5.25
C TYR A 599 22.55 -7.50 -5.66
N GLU A 600 22.18 -8.38 -6.59
CA GLU A 600 20.78 -8.56 -7.00
C GLU A 600 20.20 -9.79 -6.31
N PHE A 601 19.11 -9.57 -5.56
CA PHE A 601 18.55 -10.57 -4.67
C PHE A 601 17.85 -11.73 -5.40
N TRP A 602 16.92 -11.44 -6.32
CA TRP A 602 16.10 -12.49 -6.95
C TRP A 602 16.88 -13.41 -7.87
N SER A 603 17.93 -12.95 -8.52
CA SER A 603 18.87 -13.78 -9.28
C SER A 603 20.05 -14.27 -8.45
N SER A 604 20.16 -13.77 -7.22
CA SER A 604 21.25 -14.11 -6.29
C SER A 604 22.66 -13.82 -6.86
N GLN A 605 22.80 -12.70 -7.59
CA GLN A 605 24.04 -12.36 -8.29
C GLN A 605 24.74 -11.17 -7.67
N PHE A 606 26.05 -11.34 -7.40
CA PHE A 606 26.91 -10.20 -7.13
C PHE A 606 27.30 -9.54 -8.45
N LEU A 607 26.79 -8.33 -8.68
CA LEU A 607 26.99 -7.61 -9.94
C LEU A 607 28.36 -6.92 -10.01
N GLY A 608 29.03 -6.70 -8.88
CA GLY A 608 30.35 -6.13 -8.80
C GLY A 608 30.38 -4.75 -8.14
N GLU A 609 31.38 -3.95 -8.49
CA GLU A 609 31.65 -2.62 -7.96
C GLU A 609 31.03 -1.54 -8.86
N ALA A 610 30.41 -0.52 -8.23
CA ALA A 610 29.80 0.63 -8.88
C ALA A 610 30.19 1.93 -8.15
N PRO A 611 30.32 3.08 -8.84
CA PRO A 611 30.44 3.25 -10.27
C PRO A 611 31.73 2.61 -10.82
N SER A 612 31.70 2.20 -12.09
CA SER A 612 32.83 1.58 -12.76
C SER A 612 33.06 2.21 -14.14
N LYS A 613 34.32 2.49 -14.46
CA LYS A 613 34.71 3.02 -15.80
C LYS A 613 34.67 1.96 -16.91
N SER A 614 34.59 0.69 -16.54
CA SER A 614 34.57 -0.41 -17.52
C SER A 614 33.14 -0.92 -17.71
N LEU A 615 32.48 -0.44 -18.76
CA LEU A 615 31.21 -0.99 -19.24
C LEU A 615 31.48 -2.43 -19.79
N ARG A 616 30.92 -3.44 -19.16
CA ARG A 616 30.79 -4.76 -19.78
C ARG A 616 29.31 -4.95 -20.13
N ASN A 617 28.97 -4.64 -21.38
CA ASN A 617 27.73 -5.05 -21.99
C ASN A 617 27.83 -6.55 -22.32
N SER A 618 27.28 -7.40 -21.49
CA SER A 618 27.10 -8.82 -21.84
C SER A 618 25.68 -9.02 -22.30
N TYR A 619 25.47 -9.06 -23.61
CA TYR A 619 24.20 -9.47 -24.21
C TYR A 619 24.03 -10.98 -24.04
N THR A 620 22.88 -11.41 -23.60
CA THR A 620 22.56 -12.83 -23.50
C THR A 620 21.34 -13.16 -24.36
N HIS A 621 21.34 -14.37 -24.91
CA HIS A 621 20.36 -14.88 -25.88
C HIS A 621 18.92 -14.89 -25.33
N PRO A 622 17.86 -14.83 -26.18
CA PRO A 622 16.43 -14.79 -25.79
C PRO A 622 15.95 -15.97 -24.92
N GLY A 623 16.66 -17.08 -24.94
CA GLY A 623 16.39 -18.22 -24.06
C GLY A 623 16.74 -17.97 -22.58
N ASP A 624 17.38 -16.86 -22.27
CA ASP A 624 17.82 -16.49 -20.92
C ASP A 624 16.85 -15.51 -20.24
N ALA A 625 15.56 -15.76 -20.34
CA ALA A 625 14.55 -15.02 -19.59
C ALA A 625 14.95 -15.02 -18.10
N GLY A 626 15.29 -13.83 -17.59
CA GLY A 626 15.73 -13.66 -16.21
C GLY A 626 17.14 -13.08 -16.04
N LYS A 627 17.97 -12.99 -17.09
CA LYS A 627 19.26 -12.32 -16.98
C LYS A 627 19.14 -10.81 -16.89
N LEU A 628 19.91 -10.26 -15.97
CA LEU A 628 20.04 -8.84 -15.71
C LEU A 628 21.25 -8.31 -16.49
N LEU A 629 21.05 -7.26 -17.28
CA LEU A 629 22.13 -6.45 -17.80
C LEU A 629 22.24 -5.19 -16.95
N TRP A 630 23.43 -4.87 -16.51
CA TRP A 630 23.64 -3.65 -15.73
C TRP A 630 24.95 -2.98 -16.14
N SER A 631 24.99 -1.70 -15.99
CA SER A 631 26.20 -0.89 -16.03
C SER A 631 26.08 0.25 -15.02
N ALA A 632 27.21 0.74 -14.56
CA ALA A 632 27.23 1.83 -13.58
C ALA A 632 28.33 2.81 -13.98
N THR A 633 27.94 3.97 -14.49
CA THR A 633 28.84 5.09 -14.79
C THR A 633 29.00 5.98 -13.55
N GLU A 634 29.79 7.04 -13.66
CA GLU A 634 29.92 8.05 -12.60
C GLU A 634 28.61 8.85 -12.40
N GLU A 635 27.72 8.88 -13.41
CA GLU A 635 26.48 9.66 -13.39
C GLU A 635 25.26 8.79 -13.06
N THR A 636 25.19 7.57 -13.63
CA THR A 636 23.97 6.74 -13.58
C THR A 636 24.25 5.27 -13.32
N LEU A 637 23.30 4.65 -12.62
CA LEU A 637 23.11 3.20 -12.59
C LEU A 637 22.12 2.81 -13.68
N GLN A 638 22.52 1.97 -14.60
CA GLN A 638 21.68 1.47 -15.68
C GLN A 638 21.38 -0.01 -15.48
N VAL A 639 20.10 -0.36 -15.48
CA VAL A 639 19.60 -1.73 -15.29
C VAL A 639 18.61 -2.07 -16.39
N THR A 640 18.81 -3.20 -17.05
CA THR A 640 18.03 -3.62 -18.21
C THR A 640 17.55 -5.06 -18.04
N PHE A 641 16.25 -5.31 -18.17
CA PHE A 641 15.66 -6.64 -18.04
C PHE A 641 14.29 -6.76 -18.73
N PHE A 642 13.85 -8.00 -18.94
CA PHE A 642 12.51 -8.27 -19.48
C PHE A 642 11.44 -8.13 -18.38
N GLY A 643 10.32 -7.49 -18.70
CA GLY A 643 9.13 -7.44 -17.86
C GLY A 643 8.06 -8.48 -18.25
N PRO A 644 6.99 -8.69 -17.45
CA PRO A 644 6.86 -8.13 -16.12
C PRO A 644 7.84 -8.79 -15.14
N ALA A 645 8.62 -8.00 -14.43
CA ALA A 645 9.59 -8.49 -13.47
C ALA A 645 9.99 -7.39 -12.47
N VAL A 646 10.60 -7.80 -11.37
CA VAL A 646 11.25 -6.89 -10.42
C VAL A 646 12.71 -7.27 -10.24
N ARG A 647 13.56 -6.27 -10.08
CA ARG A 647 14.96 -6.45 -9.65
C ARG A 647 15.16 -5.73 -8.33
N VAL A 648 15.78 -6.42 -7.39
CA VAL A 648 16.01 -5.94 -6.04
C VAL A 648 17.49 -5.88 -5.77
N LEU A 649 18.04 -4.66 -5.75
CA LEU A 649 19.46 -4.41 -5.60
C LEU A 649 19.78 -4.03 -4.15
N ALA A 650 20.64 -4.78 -3.49
CA ALA A 650 21.28 -4.33 -2.25
C ALA A 650 22.57 -3.59 -2.63
N ILE A 651 22.64 -2.31 -2.26
CA ILE A 651 23.77 -1.43 -2.59
C ILE A 651 24.44 -1.02 -1.28
N ARG A 652 25.69 -1.53 -1.09
CA ARG A 652 26.49 -1.32 0.12
C ARG A 652 27.74 -0.51 -0.19
N GLU A 653 28.13 0.38 0.70
CA GLU A 653 29.42 1.06 0.56
C GLU A 653 30.58 0.05 0.60
N LYS A 654 31.48 0.14 -0.38
CA LYS A 654 32.66 -0.74 -0.48
C LYS A 654 33.58 -0.54 0.71
N ARG A 655 33.99 -1.65 1.33
CA ARG A 655 34.99 -1.67 2.40
C ARG A 655 36.38 -2.02 1.89
N GLN A 656 37.40 -1.71 2.65
CA GLN A 656 38.80 -2.01 2.33
C GLN A 656 39.20 -3.46 2.72
N HIS A 657 38.28 -4.19 3.32
CA HIS A 657 38.46 -5.57 3.77
C HIS A 657 37.30 -6.44 3.29
N PRO A 658 37.40 -7.76 3.35
CA PRO A 658 36.31 -8.66 3.02
C PRO A 658 35.03 -8.36 3.78
N TRP A 659 33.90 -8.40 3.09
CA TRP A 659 32.61 -8.11 3.69
C TRP A 659 31.48 -8.85 2.99
N ILE A 660 30.33 -8.95 3.70
CA ILE A 660 29.09 -9.50 3.14
C ILE A 660 28.47 -8.49 2.17
N VAL A 661 28.09 -8.95 1.00
CA VAL A 661 27.39 -8.13 -0.01
C VAL A 661 25.93 -8.50 -0.15
N GLY A 662 25.54 -9.72 0.22
CA GLY A 662 24.17 -10.15 0.17
C GLY A 662 23.95 -11.55 0.73
N THR A 663 22.69 -11.91 0.82
CA THR A 663 22.22 -13.27 1.16
C THR A 663 21.05 -13.64 0.29
N SER A 664 20.71 -14.92 0.20
CA SER A 664 19.50 -15.40 -0.47
C SER A 664 18.35 -15.69 0.50
N PHE A 665 18.52 -15.42 1.79
CA PHE A 665 17.56 -15.80 2.81
C PHE A 665 16.40 -14.80 2.98
N HIS A 666 16.71 -13.50 2.90
CA HIS A 666 15.75 -12.45 3.16
C HIS A 666 15.95 -11.25 2.22
N LEU A 667 14.86 -10.61 1.81
CA LEU A 667 14.86 -9.54 0.80
C LEU A 667 15.74 -8.34 1.20
N THR A 668 15.97 -8.12 2.49
CA THR A 668 16.95 -7.13 2.96
C THR A 668 18.39 -7.47 2.59
N SER A 669 18.67 -8.67 2.08
CA SER A 669 20.01 -9.14 1.69
C SER A 669 21.03 -9.04 2.83
N GLY A 670 20.62 -9.41 4.05
CA GLY A 670 21.52 -9.44 5.22
C GLY A 670 20.95 -8.94 6.53
N GLY A 671 19.71 -8.40 6.55
CA GLY A 671 19.07 -7.97 7.80
C GLY A 671 18.81 -9.09 8.80
N GLU A 672 18.89 -10.34 8.37
CA GLU A 672 18.78 -11.55 9.18
C GLU A 672 20.13 -11.98 9.81
N LEU A 673 21.23 -11.33 9.44
CA LEU A 673 22.54 -11.59 10.02
C LEU A 673 22.74 -10.79 11.32
N ARG A 674 23.53 -11.35 12.23
CA ARG A 674 23.89 -10.75 13.52
C ARG A 674 25.38 -10.89 13.75
N ASN A 675 25.95 -10.02 14.58
CA ASN A 675 27.32 -10.12 15.07
C ASN A 675 28.36 -10.23 13.94
N VAL A 676 28.09 -9.61 12.76
CA VAL A 676 29.02 -9.66 11.62
C VAL A 676 30.25 -8.80 11.92
N THR A 677 31.43 -9.41 11.91
CA THR A 677 32.70 -8.76 12.23
C THR A 677 33.83 -9.26 11.35
N TRP A 678 34.79 -8.37 11.07
CA TRP A 678 36.06 -8.71 10.44
C TRP A 678 37.20 -8.60 11.44
N ASP A 679 37.99 -9.67 11.57
CA ASP A 679 39.24 -9.69 12.34
C ASP A 679 40.41 -9.51 11.38
N GLU A 680 41.03 -8.33 11.40
CA GLU A 680 42.16 -7.99 10.56
C GLU A 680 43.42 -8.85 10.86
N THR A 681 43.63 -9.22 12.12
CA THR A 681 44.78 -10.00 12.55
C THR A 681 44.61 -11.47 12.18
N GLY A 682 43.45 -12.03 12.48
CA GLY A 682 43.14 -13.44 12.17
C GLY A 682 42.69 -13.68 10.73
N LYS A 683 42.48 -12.61 9.93
CA LYS A 683 41.93 -12.66 8.58
C LYS A 683 40.63 -13.47 8.53
N VAL A 684 39.71 -13.20 9.48
CA VAL A 684 38.47 -13.93 9.66
C VAL A 684 37.28 -12.99 9.55
N LEU A 685 36.36 -13.27 8.61
CA LEU A 685 35.01 -12.70 8.56
C LEU A 685 34.04 -13.70 9.17
N LYS A 686 33.26 -13.28 10.15
CA LYS A 686 32.35 -14.16 10.89
C LYS A 686 31.05 -13.46 11.26
N GLY A 687 30.04 -14.25 11.57
CA GLY A 687 28.73 -13.77 12.03
C GLY A 687 27.78 -14.91 12.36
N GLU A 688 26.52 -14.55 12.58
CA GLU A 688 25.44 -15.48 12.88
C GLU A 688 24.28 -15.27 11.92
N LEU A 689 23.59 -16.35 11.55
CA LEU A 689 22.35 -16.34 10.76
C LEU A 689 21.20 -16.84 11.60
N GLN A 690 20.08 -16.10 11.64
CA GLN A 690 18.86 -16.52 12.31
C GLN A 690 17.70 -16.57 11.32
N ARG A 691 17.29 -17.78 10.97
CA ARG A 691 16.17 -18.06 10.04
C ARG A 691 15.37 -19.27 10.51
N PRO A 692 14.14 -19.50 10.00
CA PRO A 692 13.38 -20.73 10.31
C PRO A 692 14.16 -21.98 9.98
N VAL A 693 13.95 -23.02 10.78
CA VAL A 693 14.61 -24.32 10.60
C VAL A 693 14.40 -24.86 9.18
N GLY A 694 15.48 -25.32 8.55
CA GLY A 694 15.42 -25.99 7.26
C GLY A 694 15.35 -25.05 6.05
N GLN A 695 15.40 -23.73 6.23
CA GLN A 695 15.49 -22.84 5.09
C GLN A 695 16.85 -22.97 4.42
N LEU A 696 16.84 -23.31 3.13
CA LEU A 696 18.03 -23.38 2.29
C LEU A 696 18.39 -21.99 1.78
N GLY A 697 19.67 -21.67 1.76
CA GLY A 697 20.18 -20.42 1.22
C GLY A 697 21.71 -20.33 1.34
N PHE A 698 22.21 -19.12 1.14
CA PHE A 698 23.66 -18.85 1.21
C PHE A 698 23.93 -17.40 1.59
N ILE A 699 25.14 -17.15 2.03
CA ILE A 699 25.73 -15.81 2.15
C ILE A 699 26.73 -15.59 1.02
N VAL A 700 26.86 -14.31 0.62
CA VAL A 700 27.79 -13.88 -0.43
C VAL A 700 28.74 -12.84 0.15
N ALA A 701 30.04 -13.11 0.06
CA ALA A 701 31.09 -12.19 0.49
C ALA A 701 32.00 -11.81 -0.68
N THR A 702 32.65 -10.66 -0.60
CA THR A 702 33.62 -10.16 -1.58
C THR A 702 34.77 -9.39 -0.91
N GLY A 703 35.68 -8.80 -1.72
CA GLY A 703 36.86 -8.12 -1.18
C GLY A 703 37.98 -9.10 -0.82
N ILE A 704 37.95 -10.30 -1.40
CA ILE A 704 38.85 -11.40 -1.08
C ILE A 704 39.98 -11.44 -2.10
N SER A 705 41.21 -11.23 -1.65
CA SER A 705 42.42 -11.18 -2.50
C SER A 705 43.13 -12.52 -2.67
N THR A 706 42.78 -13.52 -1.86
CA THR A 706 43.42 -14.85 -1.91
C THR A 706 42.48 -15.89 -2.55
N LYS A 707 43.06 -16.91 -3.20
CA LYS A 707 42.33 -18.05 -3.75
C LYS A 707 42.08 -19.17 -2.73
N ARG A 708 42.76 -19.11 -1.57
CA ARG A 708 42.59 -20.09 -0.50
C ARG A 708 41.65 -19.49 0.56
N VAL A 709 40.47 -20.02 0.57
CA VAL A 709 39.40 -19.60 1.49
C VAL A 709 38.83 -20.85 2.15
N GLU A 710 38.86 -20.88 3.46
CA GLU A 710 38.16 -21.88 4.24
C GLU A 710 36.89 -21.28 4.84
N ALA A 711 35.84 -22.08 4.90
CA ALA A 711 34.61 -21.68 5.59
C ALA A 711 34.16 -22.76 6.57
N THR A 712 33.60 -22.32 7.68
CA THR A 712 32.94 -23.22 8.62
C THR A 712 31.54 -22.72 8.93
N VAL A 713 30.64 -23.67 9.19
CA VAL A 713 29.29 -23.43 9.67
C VAL A 713 29.08 -24.31 10.89
N ASP A 714 28.77 -23.73 12.05
CA ASP A 714 28.74 -24.38 13.37
C ASP A 714 30.01 -25.23 13.64
N ASN A 715 31.17 -24.66 13.37
CA ASN A 715 32.49 -25.27 13.51
C ASN A 715 32.73 -26.53 12.63
N ARG A 716 31.88 -26.74 11.61
CA ARG A 716 32.07 -27.82 10.61
C ARG A 716 32.50 -27.20 9.30
N PRO A 717 33.45 -27.85 8.57
CA PRO A 717 33.82 -27.37 7.23
C PRO A 717 32.61 -27.18 6.34
N ALA A 718 32.55 -26.04 5.67
CA ALA A 718 31.48 -25.69 4.72
C ALA A 718 32.05 -25.56 3.30
N SER A 719 31.22 -25.84 2.31
CA SER A 719 31.56 -25.66 0.91
C SER A 719 31.79 -24.18 0.58
N VAL A 720 32.85 -23.85 -0.10
CA VAL A 720 33.12 -22.53 -0.66
C VAL A 720 32.97 -22.61 -2.17
N GLN A 721 32.05 -21.84 -2.72
CA GLN A 721 31.84 -21.72 -4.15
C GLN A 721 32.36 -20.35 -4.63
N HIS A 722 33.00 -20.31 -5.78
CA HIS A 722 33.41 -19.05 -6.38
C HIS A 722 32.30 -18.49 -7.28
N GLY A 723 31.84 -17.29 -6.93
CA GLY A 723 30.84 -16.56 -7.69
C GLY A 723 31.45 -15.59 -8.70
N ALA A 724 30.59 -14.81 -9.35
CA ALA A 724 30.98 -13.76 -10.27
C ALA A 724 31.73 -12.62 -9.55
N ASN A 725 32.57 -11.89 -10.31
CA ASN A 725 33.26 -10.66 -9.84
C ASN A 725 34.10 -10.85 -8.57
N GLY A 726 34.69 -12.04 -8.38
CA GLY A 726 35.55 -12.32 -7.22
C GLY A 726 34.78 -12.52 -5.90
N SER A 727 33.51 -12.79 -5.97
CA SER A 727 32.72 -13.17 -4.78
C SER A 727 32.91 -14.64 -4.43
N ILE A 728 32.61 -14.94 -3.15
CA ILE A 728 32.47 -16.32 -2.67
C ILE A 728 31.05 -16.51 -2.13
N ILE A 729 30.58 -17.73 -2.26
CA ILE A 729 29.24 -18.15 -1.85
C ILE A 729 29.37 -19.29 -0.85
N ILE A 730 28.77 -19.16 0.32
CA ILE A 730 28.75 -20.18 1.37
C ILE A 730 27.32 -20.69 1.53
N PRO A 731 26.98 -21.86 0.97
CA PRO A 731 25.68 -22.49 1.16
C PRO A 731 25.49 -22.93 2.61
N MET A 732 24.27 -22.77 3.12
CA MET A 732 23.91 -23.23 4.46
C MET A 732 22.43 -23.54 4.57
N VAL A 733 22.11 -24.31 5.61
CA VAL A 733 20.73 -24.65 5.97
C VAL A 733 20.49 -24.16 7.38
N SER A 734 19.48 -23.32 7.57
CA SER A 734 19.17 -22.77 8.88
C SER A 734 18.75 -23.84 9.90
N THR A 735 19.06 -23.62 11.16
CA THR A 735 18.79 -24.53 12.27
C THR A 735 17.88 -23.86 13.32
N GLU A 736 17.49 -24.62 14.33
CA GLU A 736 16.69 -24.12 15.45
C GLU A 736 17.39 -22.99 16.22
N HIS A 737 18.73 -23.03 16.25
CA HIS A 737 19.56 -22.02 16.91
C HIS A 737 20.25 -21.12 15.88
N PRO A 738 20.68 -19.90 16.26
CA PRO A 738 21.46 -19.05 15.39
C PRO A 738 22.69 -19.80 14.87
N LEU A 739 22.80 -19.87 13.54
CA LEU A 739 23.85 -20.61 12.84
C LEU A 739 25.11 -19.75 12.78
N ARG A 740 26.20 -20.17 13.39
CA ARG A 740 27.49 -19.47 13.38
C ARG A 740 28.25 -19.82 12.11
N TRP A 741 28.77 -18.82 11.43
CA TRP A 741 29.60 -19.01 10.25
C TRP A 741 30.88 -18.19 10.33
N GLU A 742 31.95 -18.76 9.78
CA GLU A 742 33.27 -18.12 9.67
C GLU A 742 33.85 -18.35 8.27
N ILE A 743 34.50 -17.32 7.73
CA ILE A 743 35.24 -17.34 6.47
C ILE A 743 36.68 -16.91 6.80
N ARG A 744 37.64 -17.81 6.64
CA ARG A 744 39.05 -17.59 6.93
C ARG A 744 39.83 -17.48 5.64
N LEU A 745 40.68 -16.46 5.57
CA LEU A 745 41.58 -16.26 4.45
C LEU A 745 42.96 -16.76 4.82
N GLU A 746 43.51 -17.67 4.03
CA GLU A 746 44.88 -18.13 4.21
C GLU A 746 45.85 -17.14 3.53
N GLU A 747 46.89 -16.71 4.24
CA GLU A 747 48.00 -15.98 3.65
C GLU A 747 48.80 -16.92 2.72
N GLN A 748 49.24 -16.41 1.57
CA GLN A 748 50.13 -17.17 0.65
C GLN A 748 51.52 -17.32 1.23
#